data_359cb0750fe157e4f5d351ee7540dc67
#
_entry.id   359cb0750fe157e4f5d351ee7540dc67
#
_cell.length_a   1.000
_cell.length_b   1.000
_cell.length_c   1.000
_cell.angle_alpha   90.00
_cell.angle_beta   90.00
_cell.angle_gamma   90.00
#
_symmetry.space_group_name_H-M   'P 1'
#
loop_
_entity.id
_entity.type
_entity.pdbx_description
1 polymer ?
#
loop_
_entity_poly.entity_id
_entity_poly.type
_entity_poly.pdbx_seq_one_letter_code
_entity_poly.pdbx_strand_id
1 'polypeptide(L)'
;MKEYLRTHQPIIYAVLLLFIISFSPMAAQNGSVQGKITDGSTGEALIGASVLIQGTTKGAVADLDGNFLLDHVADGAYNLIFSYVSYEQKIQRIEIKNGSAVNIDAKLQSASVAIGEVKVVASKRSDTEIAMINSIRNNSLVVNGISKQQISKSQDRDASEVISRVPGVTVRDGRFINVRGLDERYNVVLLNGVAAPSSESDRRAFSFDMVPSALIDNLVLYKTPAPEIPADFAGAVVQIQTKNTVDVNSTDISYATGYRQNTTFNDFYTYQGGKTDWLGFDDGTRDLPSAFPSTSEFRQLADNPSDAEKTQITELGRAFNKIWTPYQSRAIPDQAFGLTINRKFLLGNVSVGNTTAIGYSTGNQFREVFRAGYQAYNVTTDQPDISFYFNDDVYTTKTKANGLFNWLFVFGNNQKIEFRNFFNQLSDKQTILRLGRDFYGGINKAANELSFQSRSMYSGQLGGNFNFNQSLINLNWTLGYSYTNKIQPDIRRVERNQDESTGLYTLSINFNADPKMIGRLSLTNHEHIYVSSLNYSHRIQMGNLMPEIKTGLLYEQKNRDFEARNIGFAMSNGLTFNWNLMYQPIDSVFQDKNINFTDGIKVDESTDPTDSYSAGNKLFAAYAAINIPVGKLKIYTGLRLEKNDQSLEGLDRSGALYKISNDFTDLFPSLNLSYNISDKSLLRFAYGRTINRPEFREISLQSYYDFEEKATIYGNTDLQNSYLQNIDLRYEIFPENGDMLTFGGFYKHFSNPIEAHLTEAGSGRNYTFDNAESAESYGIELEIRKSFRSFENSDHVLRMLRHMVVVFNVALIKSELQTNDPNAREEARPMQGQSPYILNTGLFYDNPDMGLMISVLYNIIGERIMFVGDKDEPHIIQMPRNLIDITLNKRLGEYVTLKAGIKDLFNQPVEMMQNERIQLVPGVSDSEVKREQRTQIYKPSTGFMLGLSVNF
;
A
#
# COMPACT_ATOMS: atom_id res chain seq x y z
N MET A 1 -11.57 -24.47 -20.86
CA MET A 1 -10.13 -24.76 -20.99
C MET A 1 -9.68 -25.05 -22.43
N LYS A 2 -10.37 -25.86 -23.24
CA LYS A 2 -10.00 -26.11 -24.67
C LYS A 2 -10.23 -24.90 -25.59
N GLU A 3 -11.30 -24.11 -25.37
CA GLU A 3 -11.54 -22.89 -26.15
C GLU A 3 -10.61 -21.74 -25.72
N TYR A 4 -10.28 -21.65 -24.44
CA TYR A 4 -9.36 -20.65 -23.90
C TYR A 4 -7.93 -20.79 -24.45
N LEU A 5 -7.46 -22.01 -24.64
CA LEU A 5 -6.16 -22.29 -25.26
C LEU A 5 -6.12 -21.93 -26.76
N ARG A 6 -7.25 -21.98 -27.47
CA ARG A 6 -7.32 -21.65 -28.90
C ARG A 6 -7.22 -20.14 -29.20
N THR A 7 -7.78 -19.30 -28.33
CA THR A 7 -7.74 -17.84 -28.49
C THR A 7 -6.40 -17.21 -28.09
N HIS A 8 -5.57 -17.91 -27.30
CA HIS A 8 -4.28 -17.41 -26.81
C HIS A 8 -3.06 -18.11 -27.44
N GLN A 9 -3.27 -18.99 -28.41
CA GLN A 9 -2.19 -19.66 -29.15
C GLN A 9 -1.11 -18.72 -29.70
N PRO A 10 -1.43 -17.53 -30.30
CA PRO A 10 -0.39 -16.66 -30.86
C PRO A 10 0.51 -16.05 -29.76
N ILE A 11 -0.01 -15.84 -28.56
CA ILE A 11 0.75 -15.28 -27.43
C ILE A 11 1.71 -16.36 -26.87
N ILE A 12 1.24 -17.59 -26.75
CA ILE A 12 2.06 -18.72 -26.29
C ILE A 12 3.19 -18.99 -27.27
N TYR A 13 2.93 -18.92 -28.58
CA TYR A 13 3.97 -19.08 -29.62
C TYR A 13 4.95 -17.91 -29.62
N ALA A 14 4.52 -16.67 -29.37
CA ALA A 14 5.43 -15.52 -29.28
C ALA A 14 6.37 -15.63 -28.07
N VAL A 15 5.88 -16.11 -26.93
CA VAL A 15 6.69 -16.38 -25.72
C VAL A 15 7.67 -17.56 -25.97
N LEU A 16 7.22 -18.62 -26.62
CA LEU A 16 8.07 -19.74 -27.03
C LEU A 16 9.14 -19.34 -28.08
N LEU A 17 8.79 -18.47 -29.00
CA LEU A 17 9.74 -17.95 -30.01
C LEU A 17 10.83 -17.07 -29.39
N LEU A 18 10.48 -16.24 -28.38
CA LEU A 18 11.44 -15.49 -27.59
C LEU A 18 12.36 -16.41 -26.75
N PHE A 19 11.88 -17.57 -26.37
CA PHE A 19 12.66 -18.60 -25.67
C PHE A 19 13.69 -19.28 -26.59
N ILE A 20 13.37 -19.48 -27.88
CA ILE A 20 14.24 -20.15 -28.85
C ILE A 20 15.38 -19.25 -29.35
N ILE A 21 15.15 -17.92 -29.40
CA ILE A 21 16.18 -16.95 -29.91
C ILE A 21 17.32 -16.74 -28.87
N SER A 22 17.16 -17.20 -27.63
CA SER A 22 18.13 -17.00 -26.57
C SER A 22 19.26 -18.04 -26.47
N PHE A 23 19.30 -19.03 -27.33
CA PHE A 23 20.29 -20.10 -27.28
C PHE A 23 21.38 -19.92 -28.33
N SER A 24 22.39 -19.10 -28.03
CA SER A 24 23.70 -19.19 -28.70
C SER A 24 24.76 -19.42 -27.60
N PRO A 25 25.43 -20.57 -27.55
CA PRO A 25 26.48 -20.82 -26.57
C PRO A 25 27.78 -20.13 -26.98
N MET A 26 28.18 -19.08 -26.28
CA MET A 26 29.58 -18.63 -26.26
C MET A 26 30.21 -19.19 -25.00
N ALA A 27 31.01 -20.25 -25.15
CA ALA A 27 31.81 -20.83 -24.08
C ALA A 27 33.06 -19.98 -23.83
N ALA A 28 33.04 -19.17 -22.78
CA ALA A 28 34.25 -18.65 -22.15
C ALA A 28 34.57 -19.55 -20.94
N GLN A 29 35.78 -20.07 -20.85
CA GLN A 29 36.28 -20.76 -19.66
C GLN A 29 36.48 -19.71 -18.56
N ASN A 30 35.64 -19.70 -17.56
CA ASN A 30 35.76 -18.83 -16.39
C ASN A 30 36.03 -19.66 -15.13
N GLY A 31 36.93 -19.21 -14.28
CA GLY A 31 37.20 -19.81 -12.97
C GLY A 31 36.27 -19.24 -11.87
N SER A 32 36.39 -19.77 -10.68
CA SER A 32 35.69 -19.27 -9.49
C SER A 32 36.66 -19.04 -8.32
N VAL A 33 36.26 -18.17 -7.38
CA VAL A 33 36.98 -17.98 -6.12
C VAL A 33 36.01 -18.23 -4.99
N GLN A 34 36.34 -19.16 -4.11
CA GLN A 34 35.53 -19.51 -2.95
C GLN A 34 36.36 -19.57 -1.68
N GLY A 35 35.72 -19.50 -0.53
CA GLY A 35 36.41 -19.63 0.75
C GLY A 35 35.58 -19.14 1.90
N LYS A 36 36.19 -19.02 3.08
CA LYS A 36 35.47 -18.61 4.30
C LYS A 36 36.11 -17.34 4.90
N ILE A 37 35.23 -16.44 5.38
CA ILE A 37 35.64 -15.22 6.07
C ILE A 37 35.30 -15.36 7.56
N THR A 38 36.30 -15.24 8.41
CA THR A 38 36.14 -15.39 9.87
C THR A 38 36.77 -14.24 10.63
N ASP A 39 36.31 -14.01 11.85
CA ASP A 39 36.98 -13.15 12.82
C ASP A 39 38.35 -13.73 13.17
N GLY A 40 39.40 -12.94 13.10
CA GLY A 40 40.77 -13.36 13.37
C GLY A 40 41.06 -13.68 14.83
N SER A 41 40.23 -13.17 15.76
CA SER A 41 40.40 -13.35 17.22
C SER A 41 39.51 -14.44 17.79
N THR A 42 38.25 -14.51 17.33
CA THR A 42 37.24 -15.47 17.85
C THR A 42 37.10 -16.71 16.98
N GLY A 43 37.46 -16.63 15.69
CA GLY A 43 37.22 -17.70 14.71
C GLY A 43 35.78 -17.77 14.23
N GLU A 44 34.88 -16.90 14.70
CA GLU A 44 33.48 -16.86 14.28
C GLU A 44 33.33 -16.43 12.82
N ALA A 45 32.34 -16.95 12.15
CA ALA A 45 32.01 -16.60 10.78
C ALA A 45 31.58 -15.14 10.67
N LEU A 46 32.15 -14.37 9.75
CA LEU A 46 31.77 -12.98 9.47
C LEU A 46 30.68 -12.93 8.40
N ILE A 47 29.48 -13.14 8.85
CA ILE A 47 28.25 -13.20 8.02
C ILE A 47 28.00 -11.85 7.36
N GLY A 48 27.85 -11.86 6.03
CA GLY A 48 27.62 -10.62 5.27
C GLY A 48 28.91 -9.83 4.98
N ALA A 49 30.10 -10.38 5.28
CA ALA A 49 31.34 -9.80 4.83
C ALA A 49 31.40 -9.76 3.29
N SER A 50 31.94 -8.69 2.73
CA SER A 50 32.04 -8.52 1.29
C SER A 50 33.41 -8.87 0.75
N VAL A 51 33.43 -9.54 -0.40
CA VAL A 51 34.62 -9.81 -1.20
C VAL A 51 34.45 -9.10 -2.55
N LEU A 52 35.41 -8.26 -2.92
CA LEU A 52 35.35 -7.47 -4.14
C LEU A 52 36.66 -7.63 -4.93
N ILE A 53 36.59 -7.80 -6.22
CA ILE A 53 37.79 -7.69 -7.08
C ILE A 53 38.15 -6.21 -7.22
N GLN A 54 39.36 -5.85 -6.79
CA GLN A 54 39.82 -4.47 -6.81
C GLN A 54 39.73 -3.86 -8.20
N GLY A 55 39.13 -2.68 -8.32
CA GLY A 55 38.97 -1.96 -9.56
C GLY A 55 37.76 -2.40 -10.44
N THR A 56 36.90 -3.31 -9.92
CA THR A 56 35.72 -3.79 -10.61
C THR A 56 34.47 -3.70 -9.72
N THR A 57 33.31 -3.90 -10.29
CA THR A 57 32.04 -4.05 -9.56
C THR A 57 31.72 -5.51 -9.19
N LYS A 58 32.63 -6.44 -9.50
CA LYS A 58 32.44 -7.88 -9.31
C LYS A 58 32.80 -8.27 -7.90
N GLY A 59 31.82 -8.79 -7.15
CA GLY A 59 32.02 -9.17 -5.74
C GLY A 59 31.00 -10.22 -5.30
N ALA A 60 31.26 -10.80 -4.12
CA ALA A 60 30.38 -11.73 -3.43
C ALA A 60 30.22 -11.31 -1.97
N VAL A 61 29.19 -11.84 -1.31
CA VAL A 61 28.91 -11.62 0.11
C VAL A 61 28.94 -12.98 0.82
N ALA A 62 29.57 -13.01 1.98
CA ALA A 62 29.65 -14.22 2.79
C ALA A 62 28.26 -14.66 3.31
N ASP A 63 28.00 -15.95 3.23
CA ASP A 63 26.77 -16.60 3.70
C ASP A 63 26.69 -16.69 5.24
N LEU A 64 25.72 -17.45 5.74
CA LEU A 64 25.48 -17.64 7.18
C LEU A 64 26.63 -18.33 7.92
N ASP A 65 27.44 -19.10 7.21
CA ASP A 65 28.62 -19.79 7.75
C ASP A 65 29.91 -19.06 7.45
N GLY A 66 29.84 -17.87 6.84
CA GLY A 66 30.95 -17.04 6.43
C GLY A 66 31.56 -17.43 5.10
N ASN A 67 30.98 -18.39 4.38
CA ASN A 67 31.50 -18.81 3.08
C ASN A 67 31.10 -17.82 2.00
N PHE A 68 31.97 -17.61 1.03
CA PHE A 68 31.70 -16.81 -0.15
C PHE A 68 32.03 -17.58 -1.41
N LEU A 69 31.32 -17.26 -2.51
CA LEU A 69 31.59 -17.77 -3.83
C LEU A 69 31.54 -16.63 -4.85
N LEU A 70 32.62 -16.41 -5.55
CA LEU A 70 32.75 -15.42 -6.60
C LEU A 70 32.98 -16.17 -7.93
N ASP A 71 31.89 -16.39 -8.65
CA ASP A 71 31.86 -17.16 -9.87
C ASP A 71 32.22 -16.32 -11.11
N HIS A 72 32.64 -17.01 -12.17
CA HIS A 72 32.85 -16.45 -13.50
C HIS A 72 33.93 -15.37 -13.54
N VAL A 73 35.01 -15.58 -12.81
CA VAL A 73 36.18 -14.72 -12.91
C VAL A 73 37.08 -15.22 -14.05
N ALA A 74 37.35 -14.35 -15.02
CA ALA A 74 38.23 -14.71 -16.15
C ALA A 74 39.63 -15.08 -15.65
N ASP A 75 40.38 -15.82 -16.44
CA ASP A 75 41.77 -16.10 -16.12
C ASP A 75 42.57 -14.80 -15.98
N GLY A 76 43.38 -14.71 -14.94
CA GLY A 76 44.13 -13.51 -14.61
C GLY A 76 44.57 -13.41 -13.17
N ALA A 77 45.39 -12.41 -12.87
CA ALA A 77 45.81 -12.08 -11.52
C ALA A 77 44.96 -10.94 -10.96
N TYR A 78 44.34 -11.15 -9.79
CA TYR A 78 43.43 -10.20 -9.16
C TYR A 78 43.83 -9.93 -7.72
N ASN A 79 43.50 -8.73 -7.24
CA ASN A 79 43.48 -8.42 -5.82
C ASN A 79 42.06 -8.50 -5.31
N LEU A 80 41.79 -9.37 -4.34
CA LEU A 80 40.52 -9.44 -3.62
C LEU A 80 40.56 -8.53 -2.41
N ILE A 81 39.55 -7.73 -2.23
CA ILE A 81 39.33 -6.89 -1.07
C ILE A 81 38.26 -7.55 -0.21
N PHE A 82 38.64 -8.02 0.97
CA PHE A 82 37.75 -8.54 1.99
C PHE A 82 37.42 -7.42 2.96
N SER A 83 36.13 -7.14 3.20
CA SER A 83 35.71 -6.10 4.12
C SER A 83 34.50 -6.51 4.93
N TYR A 84 34.47 -6.10 6.20
CA TYR A 84 33.38 -6.26 7.11
C TYR A 84 33.28 -5.07 8.07
N VAL A 85 32.07 -4.76 8.57
CA VAL A 85 31.87 -3.63 9.49
C VAL A 85 32.68 -3.84 10.77
N SER A 86 33.45 -2.81 11.17
CA SER A 86 34.34 -2.83 12.35
C SER A 86 35.55 -3.75 12.23
N TYR A 87 35.94 -4.18 11.02
CA TYR A 87 37.13 -4.97 10.75
C TYR A 87 38.04 -4.27 9.78
N GLU A 88 39.33 -4.56 9.89
CA GLU A 88 40.30 -4.08 8.92
C GLU A 88 40.11 -4.74 7.58
N GLN A 89 40.17 -3.94 6.51
CA GLN A 89 40.15 -4.50 5.15
C GLN A 89 41.39 -5.35 4.91
N LYS A 90 41.20 -6.55 4.36
CA LYS A 90 42.28 -7.42 3.96
C LYS A 90 42.32 -7.50 2.43
N ILE A 91 43.49 -7.19 1.85
CA ILE A 91 43.69 -7.34 0.41
C ILE A 91 44.54 -8.59 0.21
N GLN A 92 44.09 -9.48 -0.65
CA GLN A 92 44.80 -10.74 -0.95
C GLN A 92 44.86 -10.96 -2.47
N ARG A 93 46.06 -11.18 -2.97
CA ARG A 93 46.29 -11.43 -4.40
C ARG A 93 46.00 -12.89 -4.72
N ILE A 94 45.27 -13.12 -5.81
CA ILE A 94 44.99 -14.45 -6.36
C ILE A 94 45.32 -14.49 -7.84
N GLU A 95 45.54 -15.69 -8.36
CA GLU A 95 45.70 -15.95 -9.78
C GLU A 95 44.81 -17.10 -10.22
N ILE A 96 43.95 -16.85 -11.25
CA ILE A 96 43.08 -17.86 -11.85
C ILE A 96 43.69 -18.29 -13.19
N LYS A 97 43.85 -19.60 -13.37
CA LYS A 97 44.41 -20.20 -14.58
C LYS A 97 43.52 -21.37 -15.07
N ASN A 98 43.27 -21.42 -16.35
CA ASN A 98 42.54 -22.52 -17.02
C ASN A 98 41.15 -22.77 -16.43
N GLY A 99 40.46 -21.70 -16.04
CA GLY A 99 39.10 -21.81 -15.48
C GLY A 99 39.05 -22.54 -14.11
N SER A 100 40.16 -22.59 -13.37
CA SER A 100 40.21 -23.30 -12.08
C SER A 100 39.48 -22.58 -10.96
N ALA A 101 38.95 -23.36 -9.98
CA ALA A 101 38.43 -22.81 -8.74
C ALA A 101 39.58 -22.55 -7.76
N VAL A 102 39.68 -21.34 -7.24
CA VAL A 102 40.64 -20.93 -6.21
C VAL A 102 39.94 -20.91 -4.85
N ASN A 103 40.47 -21.67 -3.86
CA ASN A 103 39.94 -21.66 -2.52
C ASN A 103 40.85 -20.77 -1.62
N ILE A 104 40.24 -19.76 -0.95
CA ILE A 104 40.98 -18.77 -0.18
C ILE A 104 40.18 -18.29 1.05
N ASP A 105 40.66 -18.64 2.23
CA ASP A 105 40.08 -18.20 3.49
C ASP A 105 40.67 -16.86 3.95
N ALA A 106 39.79 -15.98 4.43
CA ALA A 106 40.18 -14.69 4.95
C ALA A 106 39.86 -14.55 6.43
N LYS A 107 40.87 -14.30 7.26
CA LYS A 107 40.68 -13.88 8.64
C LYS A 107 40.80 -12.38 8.71
N LEU A 108 39.73 -11.71 9.15
CA LEU A 108 39.69 -10.26 9.33
C LEU A 108 39.97 -9.94 10.80
N GLN A 109 40.81 -8.94 11.04
CA GLN A 109 41.09 -8.44 12.39
C GLN A 109 40.11 -7.33 12.73
N SER A 110 39.62 -7.31 13.97
CA SER A 110 38.83 -6.18 14.46
C SER A 110 39.66 -4.91 14.41
N ALA A 111 39.10 -3.83 13.86
CA ALA A 111 39.84 -2.58 13.71
C ALA A 111 40.13 -1.98 15.09
N SER A 112 41.40 -2.08 15.55
CA SER A 112 41.90 -1.31 16.68
C SER A 112 42.19 0.12 16.23
N VAL A 113 41.77 1.10 17.02
CA VAL A 113 41.91 2.53 16.71
C VAL A 113 43.35 2.96 16.65
N ALA A 114 43.90 3.11 15.44
CA ALA A 114 45.10 3.90 15.19
C ALA A 114 44.71 5.15 14.42
N ILE A 115 44.93 6.30 15.00
CA ILE A 115 44.68 7.62 14.43
C ILE A 115 45.64 7.83 13.25
N GLY A 116 45.10 7.79 12.01
CA GLY A 116 45.86 8.23 10.86
C GLY A 116 45.74 7.39 9.59
N GLU A 117 44.54 7.16 9.10
CA GLU A 117 44.25 6.92 7.68
C GLU A 117 42.75 6.86 7.47
N VAL A 118 42.21 7.55 6.46
CA VAL A 118 40.77 7.53 6.10
C VAL A 118 40.45 6.15 5.55
N LYS A 119 39.94 5.24 6.40
CA LYS A 119 39.43 3.95 5.97
C LYS A 119 37.96 4.16 5.55
N VAL A 120 37.65 3.85 4.29
CA VAL A 120 36.27 3.74 3.81
C VAL A 120 35.62 2.59 4.56
N VAL A 121 34.80 2.90 5.57
CA VAL A 121 34.01 1.91 6.30
C VAL A 121 32.88 1.46 5.36
N ALA A 122 32.90 0.19 4.92
CA ALA A 122 31.80 -0.40 4.18
C ALA A 122 30.55 -0.39 5.07
N SER A 123 29.48 0.23 4.62
CA SER A 123 28.19 0.20 5.34
C SER A 123 27.63 -1.23 5.28
N LYS A 124 27.03 -1.69 6.38
CA LYS A 124 26.33 -2.99 6.40
C LYS A 124 25.27 -2.97 5.30
N ARG A 125 25.40 -3.81 4.27
CA ARG A 125 24.39 -3.92 3.21
C ARG A 125 23.12 -4.47 3.79
N SER A 126 22.01 -3.75 3.61
CA SER A 126 20.66 -4.17 4.00
C SER A 126 19.79 -4.50 2.79
N ASP A 127 20.30 -4.25 1.59
CA ASP A 127 19.60 -4.31 0.33
C ASP A 127 19.56 -5.70 -0.33
N THR A 128 20.34 -6.67 0.20
CA THR A 128 20.40 -8.04 -0.35
C THR A 128 19.41 -8.99 0.34
N GLU A 129 19.02 -10.07 -0.37
CA GLU A 129 18.16 -11.12 0.20
C GLU A 129 18.81 -11.81 1.40
N ILE A 130 20.10 -12.10 1.33
CA ILE A 130 20.85 -12.73 2.44
C ILE A 130 20.90 -11.82 3.64
N ALA A 131 21.15 -10.53 3.44
CA ALA A 131 21.14 -9.55 4.54
C ALA A 131 19.75 -9.44 5.19
N MET A 132 18.68 -9.50 4.41
CA MET A 132 17.31 -9.52 4.94
C MET A 132 17.03 -10.78 5.75
N ILE A 133 17.37 -11.97 5.25
CA ILE A 133 17.22 -13.25 5.98
C ILE A 133 18.00 -13.22 7.30
N ASN A 134 19.24 -12.70 7.28
CA ASN A 134 20.01 -12.50 8.50
C ASN A 134 19.37 -11.52 9.47
N SER A 135 18.79 -10.43 8.96
CA SER A 135 18.06 -9.48 9.79
C SER A 135 16.85 -10.15 10.46
N ILE A 136 16.10 -10.97 9.74
CA ILE A 136 14.98 -11.77 10.28
C ILE A 136 15.47 -12.74 11.35
N ARG A 137 16.52 -13.53 11.07
CA ARG A 137 17.09 -14.52 12.01
C ARG A 137 17.55 -13.88 13.32
N ASN A 138 18.23 -12.72 13.24
CA ASN A 138 18.82 -12.06 14.41
C ASN A 138 17.83 -11.17 15.16
N ASN A 139 16.65 -10.89 14.60
CA ASN A 139 15.64 -10.10 15.27
C ASN A 139 15.10 -10.85 16.50
N SER A 140 14.72 -10.12 17.55
CA SER A 140 14.07 -10.70 18.73
C SER A 140 12.56 -10.90 18.52
N LEU A 141 11.99 -10.27 17.48
CA LEU A 141 10.54 -10.25 17.17
C LEU A 141 10.22 -11.20 16.02
N VAL A 142 8.96 -11.57 15.88
CA VAL A 142 8.46 -12.24 14.68
C VAL A 142 8.31 -11.20 13.56
N VAL A 143 9.17 -11.30 12.56
CA VAL A 143 9.21 -10.36 11.44
C VAL A 143 9.23 -11.09 10.11
N ASN A 144 8.73 -10.41 9.08
CA ASN A 144 8.94 -10.75 7.67
C ASN A 144 9.54 -9.53 6.96
N GLY A 145 10.29 -9.74 5.90
CA GLY A 145 10.91 -8.63 5.18
C GLY A 145 11.17 -8.91 3.72
N ILE A 146 11.18 -7.86 2.92
CA ILE A 146 11.51 -7.87 1.49
C ILE A 146 12.67 -6.92 1.27
N SER A 147 13.74 -7.40 0.64
CA SER A 147 14.93 -6.61 0.29
C SER A 147 14.75 -5.92 -1.07
N LYS A 148 15.55 -4.87 -1.33
CA LYS A 148 15.66 -4.22 -2.63
C LYS A 148 15.95 -5.23 -3.75
N GLN A 149 16.81 -6.21 -3.49
CA GLN A 149 17.14 -7.25 -4.46
C GLN A 149 15.90 -8.07 -4.86
N GLN A 150 15.01 -8.41 -3.91
CA GLN A 150 13.75 -9.09 -4.22
C GLN A 150 12.79 -8.17 -4.99
N ILE A 151 12.67 -6.90 -4.58
CA ILE A 151 11.83 -5.90 -5.28
C ILE A 151 12.27 -5.76 -6.74
N SER A 152 13.58 -5.74 -7.00
CA SER A 152 14.11 -5.61 -8.36
C SER A 152 13.84 -6.81 -9.26
N LYS A 153 13.55 -7.99 -8.68
CA LYS A 153 13.21 -9.23 -9.40
C LYS A 153 11.75 -9.28 -9.86
N SER A 154 10.91 -8.41 -9.35
CA SER A 154 9.50 -8.28 -9.73
C SER A 154 9.28 -7.01 -10.55
N GLN A 155 8.08 -6.87 -11.12
CA GLN A 155 7.65 -5.64 -11.80
C GLN A 155 6.74 -4.79 -10.91
N ASP A 156 6.89 -4.92 -9.61
CA ASP A 156 6.08 -4.17 -8.67
C ASP A 156 6.31 -2.66 -8.86
N ARG A 157 5.22 -1.92 -9.02
CA ARG A 157 5.27 -0.48 -9.32
C ARG A 157 5.34 0.37 -8.06
N ASP A 158 4.75 -0.14 -6.97
CA ASP A 158 4.66 0.57 -5.70
C ASP A 158 4.69 -0.41 -4.51
N ALA A 159 4.67 0.15 -3.31
CA ALA A 159 4.75 -0.61 -2.08
C ALA A 159 3.58 -1.58 -1.88
N SER A 160 2.39 -1.31 -2.47
CA SER A 160 1.24 -2.21 -2.36
C SER A 160 1.49 -3.55 -3.07
N GLU A 161 2.07 -3.50 -4.26
CA GLU A 161 2.44 -4.69 -5.01
C GLU A 161 3.60 -5.44 -4.36
N VAL A 162 4.59 -4.71 -3.83
CA VAL A 162 5.73 -5.30 -3.10
C VAL A 162 5.25 -6.07 -1.87
N ILE A 163 4.45 -5.45 -1.02
CA ILE A 163 4.04 -6.03 0.26
C ILE A 163 3.09 -7.24 0.08
N SER A 164 2.37 -7.32 -1.04
CA SER A 164 1.51 -8.46 -1.37
C SER A 164 2.28 -9.79 -1.48
N ARG A 165 3.62 -9.74 -1.58
CA ARG A 165 4.51 -10.90 -1.62
C ARG A 165 4.81 -11.48 -0.23
N VAL A 166 4.47 -10.77 0.84
CA VAL A 166 4.71 -11.19 2.22
C VAL A 166 3.64 -12.20 2.68
N PRO A 167 4.03 -13.25 3.44
CA PRO A 167 3.07 -14.21 3.99
C PRO A 167 1.98 -13.54 4.82
N GLY A 168 0.72 -13.96 4.58
CA GLY A 168 -0.43 -13.46 5.33
C GLY A 168 -0.81 -12.01 5.02
N VAL A 169 -0.31 -11.42 3.93
CA VAL A 169 -0.68 -10.07 3.47
C VAL A 169 -1.53 -10.17 2.22
N THR A 170 -2.62 -9.41 2.20
CA THR A 170 -3.47 -9.22 1.02
C THR A 170 -3.61 -7.73 0.71
N VAL A 171 -3.91 -7.40 -0.54
CA VAL A 171 -4.11 -6.01 -0.97
C VAL A 171 -5.56 -5.82 -1.38
N ARG A 172 -6.17 -4.72 -0.91
CA ARG A 172 -7.51 -4.25 -1.24
C ARG A 172 -7.40 -2.99 -2.10
N ASP A 173 -8.23 -2.89 -3.14
CA ASP A 173 -8.31 -1.75 -4.07
C ASP A 173 -6.96 -1.36 -4.70
N GLY A 174 -5.99 -2.31 -4.73
CA GLY A 174 -4.64 -2.09 -5.23
C GLY A 174 -3.78 -1.14 -4.39
N ARG A 175 -4.20 -0.76 -3.17
CA ARG A 175 -3.52 0.26 -2.35
C ARG A 175 -3.54 0.03 -0.83
N PHE A 176 -4.51 -0.69 -0.29
CA PHE A 176 -4.62 -0.95 1.16
C PHE A 176 -4.24 -2.38 1.47
N ILE A 177 -3.68 -2.60 2.64
CA ILE A 177 -3.23 -3.94 3.04
C ILE A 177 -4.04 -4.49 4.20
N ASN A 178 -4.35 -5.77 4.11
CA ASN A 178 -4.85 -6.56 5.22
C ASN A 178 -3.76 -7.56 5.63
N VAL A 179 -3.46 -7.64 6.92
CA VAL A 179 -2.43 -8.54 7.45
C VAL A 179 -3.10 -9.57 8.37
N ARG A 180 -2.82 -10.87 8.12
CA ARG A 180 -3.43 -11.99 8.86
C ARG A 180 -4.96 -11.93 8.82
N GLY A 181 -5.52 -11.49 7.66
CA GLY A 181 -6.95 -11.34 7.47
C GLY A 181 -7.58 -10.14 8.17
N LEU A 182 -6.83 -9.36 8.93
CA LEU A 182 -7.33 -8.16 9.59
C LEU A 182 -7.32 -6.98 8.62
N ASP A 183 -8.38 -6.19 8.65
CA ASP A 183 -8.62 -5.06 7.76
C ASP A 183 -7.53 -3.98 7.87
N GLU A 184 -7.47 -3.09 6.87
CA GLU A 184 -6.46 -2.02 6.76
C GLU A 184 -6.35 -1.15 8.00
N ARG A 185 -7.44 -0.89 8.72
CA ARG A 185 -7.48 -0.08 9.94
C ARG A 185 -6.60 -0.62 11.07
N TYR A 186 -6.27 -1.92 11.04
CA TYR A 186 -5.49 -2.60 12.04
C TYR A 186 -3.99 -2.59 11.79
N ASN A 187 -3.51 -1.86 10.77
CA ASN A 187 -2.11 -1.77 10.41
C ASN A 187 -1.56 -0.35 10.59
N VAL A 188 -0.33 -0.25 11.08
CA VAL A 188 0.41 1.01 11.17
C VAL A 188 1.56 1.00 10.18
N VAL A 189 1.80 2.14 9.51
CA VAL A 189 2.88 2.28 8.56
C VAL A 189 3.87 3.34 9.04
N LEU A 190 5.13 2.97 9.03
CA LEU A 190 6.26 3.85 9.31
C LEU A 190 7.07 4.05 8.03
N LEU A 191 7.24 5.28 7.59
CA LEU A 191 8.15 5.63 6.52
C LEU A 191 9.47 6.13 7.13
N ASN A 192 10.54 5.33 6.97
CA ASN A 192 11.84 5.58 7.60
C ASN A 192 11.79 5.74 9.14
N GLY A 193 10.85 5.08 9.81
CA GLY A 193 10.69 5.13 11.27
C GLY A 193 9.78 6.24 11.80
N VAL A 194 9.18 7.05 10.93
CA VAL A 194 8.18 8.07 11.27
C VAL A 194 6.81 7.63 10.77
N ALA A 195 5.75 7.93 11.53
CA ALA A 195 4.39 7.62 11.14
C ALA A 195 4.06 8.20 9.76
N ALA A 196 3.60 7.35 8.86
CA ALA A 196 3.16 7.77 7.54
C ALA A 196 1.75 8.36 7.61
N PRO A 197 1.51 9.56 7.05
CA PRO A 197 0.20 10.18 7.10
C PRO A 197 -0.80 9.46 6.20
N SER A 198 -2.08 9.49 6.57
CA SER A 198 -3.16 8.96 5.73
C SER A 198 -3.57 10.00 4.68
N SER A 199 -3.60 9.60 3.42
CA SER A 199 -4.17 10.42 2.35
C SER A 199 -5.69 10.22 2.18
N GLU A 200 -6.29 9.34 2.98
CA GLU A 200 -7.69 8.98 2.84
C GLU A 200 -8.57 9.83 3.76
N SER A 201 -9.70 10.29 3.22
CA SER A 201 -10.68 11.10 3.96
C SER A 201 -11.81 10.26 4.56
N ASP A 202 -11.95 9.01 4.08
CA ASP A 202 -13.10 8.14 4.34
C ASP A 202 -12.74 6.91 5.17
N ARG A 203 -11.45 6.62 5.40
CA ARG A 203 -11.02 5.42 6.13
C ARG A 203 -9.68 5.59 6.84
N ARG A 204 -9.47 4.78 7.86
CA ARG A 204 -8.19 4.67 8.55
C ARG A 204 -7.27 3.72 7.78
N ALA A 205 -6.52 4.22 6.83
CA ALA A 205 -5.59 3.43 6.06
C ALA A 205 -4.45 4.26 5.47
N PHE A 206 -3.28 3.67 5.34
CA PHE A 206 -2.20 4.20 4.52
C PHE A 206 -2.33 3.67 3.09
N SER A 207 -2.21 4.56 2.12
CA SER A 207 -2.28 4.22 0.70
C SER A 207 -0.90 3.82 0.18
N PHE A 208 -0.64 2.51 0.09
CA PHE A 208 0.67 1.98 -0.29
C PHE A 208 1.07 2.29 -1.74
N ASP A 209 0.10 2.63 -2.61
CA ASP A 209 0.37 3.08 -3.97
C ASP A 209 1.08 4.45 -4.03
N MET A 210 1.12 5.17 -2.89
CA MET A 210 1.86 6.44 -2.75
C MET A 210 3.38 6.26 -2.70
N VAL A 211 3.91 5.05 -2.45
CA VAL A 211 5.36 4.82 -2.35
C VAL A 211 5.84 3.98 -3.54
N PRO A 212 6.53 4.57 -4.53
CA PRO A 212 7.07 3.84 -5.67
C PRO A 212 8.09 2.79 -5.25
N SER A 213 7.99 1.58 -5.77
CA SER A 213 8.90 0.46 -5.47
C SER A 213 10.36 0.78 -5.78
N ALA A 214 10.60 1.58 -6.82
CA ALA A 214 11.94 2.02 -7.23
C ALA A 214 12.68 2.83 -6.16
N LEU A 215 11.97 3.43 -5.20
CA LEU A 215 12.53 4.25 -4.11
C LEU A 215 12.73 3.47 -2.81
N ILE A 216 12.23 2.22 -2.74
CA ILE A 216 12.30 1.38 -1.55
C ILE A 216 13.64 0.66 -1.50
N ASP A 217 14.28 0.68 -0.33
CA ASP A 217 15.47 -0.11 -0.02
C ASP A 217 15.09 -1.47 0.59
N ASN A 218 14.19 -1.44 1.57
CA ASN A 218 13.60 -2.63 2.15
C ASN A 218 12.25 -2.32 2.79
N LEU A 219 11.48 -3.38 3.04
CA LEU A 219 10.20 -3.34 3.70
C LEU A 219 10.18 -4.44 4.75
N VAL A 220 9.87 -4.08 6.02
CA VAL A 220 9.84 -5.00 7.15
C VAL A 220 8.48 -4.93 7.83
N LEU A 221 7.88 -6.09 8.10
CA LEU A 221 6.65 -6.23 8.85
C LEU A 221 6.94 -6.80 10.22
N TYR A 222 6.58 -6.07 11.26
CA TYR A 222 6.59 -6.51 12.64
C TYR A 222 5.20 -7.05 12.99
N LYS A 223 5.10 -8.35 13.23
CA LYS A 223 3.82 -9.03 13.51
C LYS A 223 3.57 -9.23 15.01
N THR A 224 4.56 -8.99 15.86
CA THR A 224 4.47 -9.11 17.31
C THR A 224 4.79 -7.80 18.01
N PRO A 225 4.15 -7.52 19.16
CA PRO A 225 4.40 -6.31 19.92
C PRO A 225 5.80 -6.27 20.53
N ALA A 226 6.34 -5.07 20.64
CA ALA A 226 7.58 -4.77 21.37
C ALA A 226 7.52 -3.34 21.91
N PRO A 227 8.27 -3.02 22.99
CA PRO A 227 8.13 -1.72 23.66
C PRO A 227 8.52 -0.54 22.75
N GLU A 228 9.49 -0.71 21.84
CA GLU A 228 9.93 0.33 20.91
C GLU A 228 8.99 0.55 19.72
N ILE A 229 8.01 -0.34 19.50
CA ILE A 229 7.06 -0.26 18.39
C ILE A 229 5.79 0.44 18.88
N PRO A 230 5.11 1.27 18.06
CA PRO A 230 3.80 1.81 18.38
C PRO A 230 2.82 0.72 18.80
N ALA A 231 2.03 0.97 19.83
CA ALA A 231 1.06 -0.02 20.34
C ALA A 231 -0.24 -0.09 19.53
N ASP A 232 -0.51 0.91 18.69
CA ASP A 232 -1.77 1.06 17.95
C ASP A 232 -1.81 0.20 16.68
N PHE A 233 -1.78 -1.14 16.84
CA PHE A 233 -1.93 -2.09 15.73
C PHE A 233 -2.48 -3.44 16.19
N ALA A 234 -3.08 -4.16 15.25
CA ALA A 234 -3.52 -5.54 15.42
C ALA A 234 -2.94 -6.49 14.36
N GLY A 235 -2.81 -6.04 13.12
CA GLY A 235 -2.25 -6.79 12.01
C GLY A 235 -0.73 -6.79 12.04
N ALA A 236 -0.14 -5.67 11.67
CA ALA A 236 1.31 -5.46 11.70
C ALA A 236 1.68 -3.97 11.78
N VAL A 237 2.93 -3.72 12.20
CA VAL A 237 3.61 -2.45 11.92
C VAL A 237 4.50 -2.67 10.68
N VAL A 238 4.24 -1.91 9.62
CA VAL A 238 4.95 -1.98 8.36
C VAL A 238 5.96 -0.84 8.30
N GLN A 239 7.23 -1.19 8.28
CA GLN A 239 8.32 -0.22 8.14
C GLN A 239 8.83 -0.22 6.70
N ILE A 240 8.66 0.89 6.00
CA ILE A 240 9.19 1.14 4.67
C ILE A 240 10.47 1.98 4.82
N GLN A 241 11.60 1.45 4.35
CA GLN A 241 12.86 2.17 4.29
C GLN A 241 13.12 2.66 2.87
N THR A 242 13.34 3.95 2.70
CA THR A 242 13.74 4.51 1.41
C THR A 242 15.26 4.44 1.22
N LYS A 243 15.70 4.41 -0.04
CA LYS A 243 17.12 4.39 -0.41
C LYS A 243 17.87 5.57 0.23
N ASN A 244 18.96 5.27 0.93
CA ASN A 244 19.82 6.29 1.57
C ASN A 244 21.30 5.90 1.57
N THR A 245 21.65 4.67 1.31
CA THR A 245 23.05 4.19 1.29
C THR A 245 23.62 4.23 -0.12
N VAL A 246 24.80 4.83 -0.25
CA VAL A 246 25.53 4.92 -1.50
C VAL A 246 26.85 4.18 -1.34
N ASP A 247 26.98 3.00 -1.96
CA ASP A 247 28.22 2.24 -1.99
C ASP A 247 29.11 2.66 -3.18
N VAL A 248 28.49 2.86 -4.33
CA VAL A 248 29.15 3.21 -5.60
C VAL A 248 28.40 4.36 -6.25
N ASN A 249 29.14 5.26 -6.89
CA ASN A 249 28.57 6.31 -7.73
C ASN A 249 27.87 5.66 -8.91
N SER A 250 26.60 5.99 -9.11
CA SER A 250 25.83 5.49 -10.26
C SER A 250 24.80 6.50 -10.72
N THR A 251 24.41 6.37 -11.97
CA THR A 251 23.27 7.08 -12.56
C THR A 251 22.43 6.06 -13.29
N ASP A 252 21.20 5.88 -12.85
CA ASP A 252 20.23 4.97 -13.44
C ASP A 252 19.15 5.78 -14.16
N ILE A 253 18.96 5.53 -15.44
CA ILE A 253 17.89 6.12 -16.27
C ILE A 253 17.01 4.97 -16.75
N SER A 254 15.71 5.08 -16.58
CA SER A 254 14.77 4.07 -17.03
C SER A 254 13.59 4.69 -17.76
N TYR A 255 13.14 3.98 -18.79
CA TYR A 255 11.90 4.28 -19.50
C TYR A 255 11.13 2.98 -19.73
N ALA A 256 9.82 3.02 -19.51
CA ALA A 256 8.95 1.89 -19.81
C ALA A 256 7.66 2.37 -20.47
N THR A 257 7.14 1.54 -21.37
CA THR A 257 5.81 1.72 -21.96
C THR A 257 4.97 0.48 -21.76
N GLY A 258 3.65 0.65 -21.65
CA GLY A 258 2.73 -0.44 -21.38
C GLY A 258 1.54 -0.46 -22.31
N TYR A 259 1.13 -1.66 -22.70
CA TYR A 259 -0.12 -1.92 -23.40
C TYR A 259 -1.11 -2.60 -22.44
N ARG A 260 -2.32 -2.08 -22.36
CA ARG A 260 -3.41 -2.65 -21.56
C ARG A 260 -4.51 -3.12 -22.50
N GLN A 261 -4.87 -4.40 -22.37
CA GLN A 261 -5.96 -4.99 -23.13
C GLN A 261 -7.26 -4.20 -22.91
N ASN A 262 -8.08 -4.06 -23.95
CA ASN A 262 -9.35 -3.33 -23.96
C ASN A 262 -9.25 -1.81 -23.64
N THR A 263 -8.04 -1.28 -23.45
CA THR A 263 -7.83 0.15 -23.17
C THR A 263 -6.95 0.80 -24.24
N THR A 264 -5.70 0.34 -24.36
CA THR A 264 -4.70 1.02 -25.21
C THR A 264 -5.10 0.99 -26.67
N PHE A 265 -5.06 2.15 -27.31
CA PHE A 265 -5.48 2.42 -28.70
C PHE A 265 -6.99 2.31 -28.97
N ASN A 266 -7.81 2.04 -27.94
CA ASN A 266 -9.26 2.05 -28.05
C ASN A 266 -9.83 3.44 -27.69
N ASP A 267 -11.13 3.60 -27.97
CA ASP A 267 -11.88 4.78 -27.59
C ASP A 267 -11.85 4.97 -26.07
N PHE A 268 -11.63 6.20 -25.65
CA PHE A 268 -11.45 6.57 -24.27
C PHE A 268 -12.15 7.90 -23.98
N TYR A 269 -13.15 7.88 -23.10
CA TYR A 269 -13.87 9.08 -22.73
C TYR A 269 -13.14 9.82 -21.61
N THR A 270 -12.95 11.10 -21.80
CA THR A 270 -12.32 12.02 -20.84
C THR A 270 -12.99 13.39 -20.94
N TYR A 271 -12.60 14.32 -20.09
CA TYR A 271 -13.12 15.69 -20.11
C TYR A 271 -11.99 16.70 -20.11
N GLN A 272 -12.28 17.95 -20.50
CA GLN A 272 -11.30 19.03 -20.48
C GLN A 272 -10.91 19.31 -19.03
N GLY A 273 -9.63 19.17 -18.71
CA GLY A 273 -9.04 19.41 -17.40
C GLY A 273 -8.14 20.63 -17.34
N GLY A 274 -7.41 20.78 -16.24
CA GLY A 274 -6.40 21.81 -16.02
C GLY A 274 -5.12 21.55 -16.82
N LYS A 275 -4.29 22.59 -16.93
CA LYS A 275 -3.02 22.53 -17.67
C LYS A 275 -1.95 21.69 -16.95
N THR A 276 -2.12 21.45 -15.65
CA THR A 276 -1.19 20.70 -14.79
C THR A 276 -1.63 19.28 -14.46
N ASP A 277 -2.76 18.81 -15.03
CA ASP A 277 -3.26 17.44 -14.88
C ASP A 277 -2.19 16.38 -15.19
N TRP A 278 -1.33 16.65 -16.17
CA TRP A 278 -0.26 15.74 -16.57
C TRP A 278 0.83 15.56 -15.50
N LEU A 279 0.95 16.48 -14.55
CA LEU A 279 1.81 16.36 -13.36
C LEU A 279 1.04 15.83 -12.13
N GLY A 280 -0.28 15.71 -12.24
CA GLY A 280 -1.13 15.27 -11.15
C GLY A 280 -1.62 16.38 -10.22
N PHE A 281 -1.40 17.66 -10.57
CA PHE A 281 -1.87 18.80 -9.79
C PHE A 281 -3.08 19.46 -10.46
N ASP A 282 -4.00 19.99 -9.66
CA ASP A 282 -4.98 20.96 -10.14
C ASP A 282 -4.32 22.34 -10.27
N ASP A 283 -4.72 23.10 -11.29
CA ASP A 283 -4.21 24.46 -11.55
C ASP A 283 -5.19 25.58 -11.15
N GLY A 284 -6.21 25.23 -10.36
CA GLY A 284 -7.29 26.12 -9.99
C GLY A 284 -8.44 26.20 -11.00
N THR A 285 -8.33 25.53 -12.15
CA THR A 285 -9.43 25.51 -13.15
C THR A 285 -10.70 24.86 -12.60
N ARG A 286 -10.59 24.03 -11.59
CA ARG A 286 -11.68 23.32 -10.92
C ARG A 286 -12.10 23.92 -9.59
N ASP A 287 -11.40 24.93 -9.11
CA ASP A 287 -11.75 25.58 -7.85
C ASP A 287 -13.12 26.26 -7.93
N LEU A 288 -13.73 26.45 -6.77
CA LEU A 288 -14.91 27.33 -6.67
C LEU A 288 -14.52 28.71 -7.15
N PRO A 289 -15.44 29.44 -7.85
CA PRO A 289 -15.18 30.80 -8.28
C PRO A 289 -14.68 31.65 -7.09
N SER A 290 -13.66 32.46 -7.28
CA SER A 290 -13.06 33.26 -6.21
C SER A 290 -14.02 34.22 -5.53
N ALA A 291 -15.11 34.60 -6.19
CA ALA A 291 -16.20 35.42 -5.64
C ALA A 291 -17.26 34.60 -4.89
N PHE A 292 -17.16 33.25 -4.91
CA PHE A 292 -18.15 32.40 -4.24
C PHE A 292 -17.96 32.48 -2.74
N PRO A 293 -18.97 32.90 -1.97
CA PRO A 293 -18.83 33.18 -0.54
C PRO A 293 -18.71 31.88 0.28
N SER A 294 -18.41 31.99 1.57
CA SER A 294 -18.50 30.86 2.49
C SER A 294 -19.92 30.28 2.55
N THR A 295 -20.05 29.04 2.99
CA THR A 295 -21.38 28.38 3.11
C THR A 295 -22.38 29.19 3.92
N SER A 296 -21.95 29.78 5.04
CA SER A 296 -22.81 30.60 5.90
C SER A 296 -23.25 31.91 5.21
N GLU A 297 -22.34 32.58 4.51
CA GLU A 297 -22.65 33.78 3.76
C GLU A 297 -23.56 33.50 2.56
N PHE A 298 -23.31 32.38 1.85
CA PHE A 298 -24.18 31.97 0.74
C PHE A 298 -25.60 31.65 1.20
N ARG A 299 -25.76 30.95 2.33
CA ARG A 299 -27.08 30.68 2.91
C ARG A 299 -27.83 31.93 3.30
N GLN A 300 -27.13 32.91 3.90
CA GLN A 300 -27.72 34.21 4.21
C GLN A 300 -28.17 34.94 2.93
N LEU A 301 -27.34 34.91 1.89
CA LEU A 301 -27.65 35.49 0.59
C LEU A 301 -28.85 34.83 -0.11
N ALA A 302 -28.98 33.51 0.07
CA ALA A 302 -30.04 32.69 -0.57
C ALA A 302 -31.36 32.65 0.22
N ASP A 303 -31.39 33.11 1.47
CA ASP A 303 -32.60 33.17 2.30
C ASP A 303 -33.47 34.38 1.94
N ASN A 304 -34.58 34.15 1.24
CA ASN A 304 -35.50 35.19 0.74
C ASN A 304 -34.81 36.32 -0.02
N PRO A 305 -34.04 36.02 -1.08
CA PRO A 305 -33.19 36.99 -1.74
C PRO A 305 -33.94 38.13 -2.35
N SER A 306 -33.49 39.38 -2.12
CA SER A 306 -33.88 40.60 -2.83
C SER A 306 -33.50 40.50 -4.31
N ASP A 307 -33.98 41.40 -5.16
CA ASP A 307 -33.62 41.38 -6.58
C ASP A 307 -32.12 41.63 -6.84
N ALA A 308 -31.43 42.39 -5.96
CA ALA A 308 -29.99 42.57 -6.00
C ALA A 308 -29.24 41.25 -5.65
N GLU A 309 -29.71 40.55 -4.61
CA GLU A 309 -29.15 39.25 -4.19
C GLU A 309 -29.40 38.17 -5.23
N LYS A 310 -30.61 38.13 -5.87
CA LYS A 310 -30.87 37.24 -7.01
C LYS A 310 -29.92 37.50 -8.18
N THR A 311 -29.59 38.75 -8.44
CA THR A 311 -28.60 39.08 -9.47
C THR A 311 -27.22 38.56 -9.08
N GLN A 312 -26.80 38.75 -7.82
CA GLN A 312 -25.53 38.26 -7.29
C GLN A 312 -25.45 36.72 -7.38
N ILE A 313 -26.48 35.99 -6.93
CA ILE A 313 -26.52 34.52 -7.01
C ILE A 313 -26.46 34.04 -8.47
N THR A 314 -27.12 34.78 -9.39
CA THR A 314 -27.06 34.48 -10.83
C THR A 314 -25.64 34.59 -11.37
N GLU A 315 -24.93 35.69 -11.02
CA GLU A 315 -23.53 35.87 -11.45
C GLU A 315 -22.60 34.83 -10.81
N LEU A 316 -22.81 34.45 -9.56
CA LEU A 316 -22.10 33.34 -8.92
C LEU A 316 -22.31 32.02 -9.68
N GLY A 317 -23.54 31.71 -10.07
CA GLY A 317 -23.85 30.52 -10.85
C GLY A 317 -23.21 30.53 -12.24
N ARG A 318 -23.15 31.69 -12.90
CA ARG A 318 -22.48 31.88 -14.21
C ARG A 318 -20.98 31.77 -14.16
N ALA A 319 -20.37 32.07 -13.02
CA ALA A 319 -18.93 32.06 -12.84
C ALA A 319 -18.33 30.64 -12.79
N PHE A 320 -19.13 29.61 -12.58
CA PHE A 320 -18.66 28.24 -12.58
C PHE A 320 -18.16 27.78 -13.95
N ASN A 321 -17.17 26.91 -13.93
CA ASN A 321 -16.71 26.17 -15.11
C ASN A 321 -17.89 25.38 -15.72
N LYS A 322 -18.08 25.45 -17.04
CA LYS A 322 -19.22 24.89 -17.78
C LYS A 322 -18.92 23.58 -18.49
N ILE A 323 -17.86 22.87 -18.11
CA ILE A 323 -17.50 21.59 -18.69
C ILE A 323 -18.30 20.48 -18.02
N TRP A 324 -19.38 20.02 -18.65
CA TRP A 324 -20.25 18.98 -18.13
C TRP A 324 -20.26 17.71 -18.98
N THR A 325 -19.81 17.81 -20.23
CA THR A 325 -19.86 16.71 -21.20
C THR A 325 -18.46 16.13 -21.41
N PRO A 326 -18.28 14.81 -21.26
CA PRO A 326 -17.06 14.15 -21.66
C PRO A 326 -16.94 14.11 -23.18
N TYR A 327 -15.73 14.06 -23.69
CA TYR A 327 -15.43 13.85 -25.10
C TYR A 327 -14.64 12.56 -25.32
N GLN A 328 -14.79 12.00 -26.51
CA GLN A 328 -14.09 10.81 -26.94
C GLN A 328 -12.66 11.14 -27.39
N SER A 329 -11.69 10.37 -26.92
CA SER A 329 -10.29 10.40 -27.33
C SER A 329 -9.79 8.97 -27.56
N ARG A 330 -8.51 8.79 -27.79
CA ARG A 330 -7.87 7.46 -27.80
C ARG A 330 -6.92 7.30 -26.64
N ALA A 331 -6.98 6.17 -25.94
CA ALA A 331 -6.04 5.84 -24.90
C ALA A 331 -4.63 5.61 -25.47
N ILE A 332 -3.66 6.38 -25.02
CA ILE A 332 -2.24 6.16 -25.33
C ILE A 332 -1.66 5.04 -24.46
N PRO A 333 -0.56 4.36 -24.86
CA PRO A 333 0.15 3.42 -24.01
C PRO A 333 0.59 4.05 -22.69
N ASP A 334 0.61 3.25 -21.63
CA ASP A 334 1.16 3.67 -20.34
C ASP A 334 2.62 4.09 -20.50
N GLN A 335 3.05 5.13 -19.79
CA GLN A 335 4.41 5.68 -19.85
C GLN A 335 5.00 5.74 -18.44
N ALA A 336 6.26 5.36 -18.28
CA ALA A 336 6.98 5.55 -17.02
C ALA A 336 8.43 5.96 -17.30
N PHE A 337 8.88 6.96 -16.57
CA PHE A 337 10.25 7.48 -16.60
C PHE A 337 10.83 7.48 -15.19
N GLY A 338 12.09 7.10 -15.04
CA GLY A 338 12.82 7.15 -13.78
C GLY A 338 14.26 7.60 -13.98
N LEU A 339 14.71 8.45 -13.07
CA LEU A 339 16.11 8.90 -12.94
C LEU A 339 16.53 8.69 -11.48
N THR A 340 17.64 7.98 -11.24
CA THR A 340 18.25 7.86 -9.91
C THR A 340 19.73 8.20 -10.02
N ILE A 341 20.19 9.10 -9.17
CA ILE A 341 21.58 9.55 -9.09
C ILE A 341 22.08 9.23 -7.69
N ASN A 342 23.11 8.40 -7.60
CA ASN A 342 23.81 8.08 -6.36
C ASN A 342 25.22 8.67 -6.42
N ARG A 343 25.59 9.45 -5.41
CA ARG A 343 26.91 10.08 -5.32
C ARG A 343 27.47 9.90 -3.92
N LYS A 344 28.73 9.50 -3.87
CA LYS A 344 29.51 9.38 -2.64
C LYS A 344 30.81 10.13 -2.78
N PHE A 345 31.11 10.96 -1.81
CA PHE A 345 32.34 11.74 -1.77
C PHE A 345 32.79 11.94 -0.32
N LEU A 346 34.01 12.36 -0.17
CA LEU A 346 34.61 12.68 1.13
C LEU A 346 34.67 14.20 1.29
N LEU A 347 34.19 14.69 2.43
CA LEU A 347 34.34 16.08 2.85
C LEU A 347 35.22 16.10 4.12
N GLY A 348 36.50 16.27 3.93
CA GLY A 348 37.48 16.02 5.00
C GLY A 348 37.39 14.55 5.47
N ASN A 349 37.12 14.34 6.75
CA ASN A 349 36.96 13.02 7.35
C ASN A 349 35.53 12.50 7.35
N VAL A 350 34.59 13.20 6.70
CA VAL A 350 33.19 12.81 6.62
C VAL A 350 32.90 12.15 5.29
N SER A 351 32.40 10.92 5.30
CA SER A 351 31.84 10.28 4.09
C SER A 351 30.42 10.79 3.88
N VAL A 352 30.19 11.41 2.74
CA VAL A 352 28.88 11.98 2.36
C VAL A 352 28.30 11.15 1.23
N GLY A 353 27.09 10.63 1.44
CA GLY A 353 26.27 9.96 0.44
C GLY A 353 25.07 10.84 0.07
N ASN A 354 24.77 10.92 -1.21
CA ASN A 354 23.52 11.50 -1.70
C ASN A 354 22.81 10.53 -2.63
N THR A 355 21.54 10.34 -2.40
CA THR A 355 20.61 9.66 -3.32
C THR A 355 19.55 10.63 -3.74
N THR A 356 19.52 10.97 -5.03
CA THR A 356 18.48 11.77 -5.65
C THR A 356 17.75 10.92 -6.67
N ALA A 357 16.43 10.84 -6.57
CA ALA A 357 15.62 10.13 -7.56
C ALA A 357 14.39 10.93 -7.94
N ILE A 358 14.02 10.85 -9.22
CA ILE A 358 12.83 11.44 -9.79
C ILE A 358 12.13 10.36 -10.60
N GLY A 359 10.82 10.24 -10.43
CA GLY A 359 9.99 9.33 -11.19
C GLY A 359 8.74 10.02 -11.69
N TYR A 360 8.30 9.62 -12.87
CA TYR A 360 7.05 10.04 -13.47
C TYR A 360 6.38 8.84 -14.13
N SER A 361 5.08 8.70 -14.00
CA SER A 361 4.31 7.74 -14.78
C SER A 361 2.89 8.22 -15.03
N THR A 362 2.36 7.85 -16.21
CA THR A 362 0.96 8.07 -16.57
C THR A 362 0.42 6.83 -17.25
N GLY A 363 -0.84 6.49 -17.01
CA GLY A 363 -1.47 5.35 -17.62
C GLY A 363 -2.98 5.48 -17.65
N ASN A 364 -3.59 4.85 -18.66
CA ASN A 364 -5.02 4.83 -18.89
C ASN A 364 -5.59 3.45 -18.56
N GLN A 365 -6.80 3.42 -18.00
CA GLN A 365 -7.52 2.19 -17.73
C GLN A 365 -9.00 2.37 -18.05
N PHE A 366 -9.55 1.46 -18.83
CA PHE A 366 -10.98 1.29 -19.05
C PHE A 366 -11.47 0.03 -18.33
N ARG A 367 -12.63 0.12 -17.71
CA ARG A 367 -13.32 -1.01 -17.08
C ARG A 367 -14.82 -0.90 -17.32
N GLU A 368 -15.42 -1.98 -17.74
CA GLU A 368 -16.86 -2.17 -17.68
C GLU A 368 -17.20 -2.78 -16.32
N VAL A 369 -18.03 -2.12 -15.53
CA VAL A 369 -18.40 -2.54 -14.19
C VAL A 369 -19.91 -2.71 -14.12
N PHE A 370 -20.36 -3.95 -13.94
CA PHE A 370 -21.75 -4.20 -13.57
C PHE A 370 -21.89 -4.03 -12.06
N ARG A 371 -22.96 -3.35 -11.63
CA ARG A 371 -23.34 -3.15 -10.23
C ARG A 371 -24.81 -3.43 -10.03
N ALA A 372 -25.18 -4.10 -8.92
CA ALA A 372 -26.55 -4.32 -8.54
C ALA A 372 -26.71 -4.27 -7.02
N GLY A 373 -27.85 -3.75 -6.58
CA GLY A 373 -28.33 -3.83 -5.21
C GLY A 373 -29.52 -4.77 -5.14
N TYR A 374 -29.59 -5.54 -4.06
CA TYR A 374 -30.70 -6.47 -3.82
C TYR A 374 -31.30 -6.17 -2.47
N GLN A 375 -32.63 -6.34 -2.38
CA GLN A 375 -33.38 -6.39 -1.13
C GLN A 375 -33.56 -7.86 -0.71
N ALA A 376 -34.48 -8.10 0.23
CA ALA A 376 -34.86 -9.43 0.62
C ALA A 376 -35.26 -10.30 -0.57
N TYR A 377 -34.85 -11.55 -0.58
CA TYR A 377 -35.14 -12.49 -1.65
C TYR A 377 -36.62 -12.93 -1.63
N ASN A 378 -37.29 -12.89 -2.78
CA ASN A 378 -38.66 -13.36 -2.91
C ASN A 378 -38.69 -14.89 -3.07
N VAL A 379 -38.94 -15.59 -1.96
CA VAL A 379 -39.03 -17.07 -1.91
C VAL A 379 -40.16 -17.62 -2.77
N THR A 380 -41.28 -16.89 -2.90
CA THR A 380 -42.47 -17.34 -3.63
C THR A 380 -42.22 -17.39 -5.13
N THR A 381 -41.49 -16.44 -5.68
CA THR A 381 -41.15 -16.36 -7.10
C THR A 381 -39.80 -17.00 -7.44
N ASP A 382 -39.02 -17.39 -6.44
CA ASP A 382 -37.62 -17.84 -6.56
C ASP A 382 -36.80 -16.83 -7.38
N GLN A 383 -36.96 -15.53 -7.10
CA GLN A 383 -36.27 -14.44 -7.78
C GLN A 383 -35.68 -13.44 -6.77
N PRO A 384 -34.51 -12.87 -7.06
CA PRO A 384 -33.96 -11.79 -6.28
C PRO A 384 -34.84 -10.54 -6.45
N ASP A 385 -35.10 -9.83 -5.36
CA ASP A 385 -35.70 -8.51 -5.39
C ASP A 385 -34.61 -7.46 -5.65
N ILE A 386 -34.49 -7.02 -6.90
CA ILE A 386 -33.46 -6.11 -7.36
C ILE A 386 -33.89 -4.67 -7.06
N SER A 387 -33.14 -3.95 -6.24
CA SER A 387 -33.36 -2.53 -5.97
C SER A 387 -32.84 -1.63 -7.10
N PHE A 388 -31.70 -1.98 -7.66
CA PHE A 388 -31.12 -1.32 -8.85
C PHE A 388 -30.13 -2.23 -9.57
N TYR A 389 -29.90 -1.96 -10.87
CA TYR A 389 -28.68 -2.40 -11.56
C TYR A 389 -28.14 -1.28 -12.44
N PHE A 390 -26.81 -1.24 -12.57
CA PHE A 390 -26.09 -0.29 -13.42
C PHE A 390 -24.96 -0.99 -14.16
N ASN A 391 -24.74 -0.54 -15.41
CA ASN A 391 -23.53 -0.82 -16.16
C ASN A 391 -22.76 0.49 -16.25
N ASP A 392 -21.57 0.51 -15.69
CA ASP A 392 -20.68 1.65 -15.64
C ASP A 392 -19.51 1.44 -16.60
N ASP A 393 -19.32 2.35 -17.54
CA ASP A 393 -18.09 2.50 -18.30
C ASP A 393 -17.17 3.46 -17.54
N VAL A 394 -16.13 2.92 -16.93
CA VAL A 394 -15.19 3.65 -16.06
C VAL A 394 -13.88 3.89 -16.78
N TYR A 395 -13.59 5.14 -17.08
CA TYR A 395 -12.36 5.60 -17.73
C TYR A 395 -11.51 6.35 -16.72
N THR A 396 -10.30 5.85 -16.43
CA THR A 396 -9.40 6.44 -15.44
C THR A 396 -8.04 6.72 -16.06
N THR A 397 -7.57 7.96 -15.96
CA THR A 397 -6.18 8.33 -16.22
C THR A 397 -5.50 8.55 -14.87
N LYS A 398 -4.48 7.75 -14.59
CA LYS A 398 -3.68 7.85 -13.36
C LYS A 398 -2.32 8.46 -13.67
N THR A 399 -1.95 9.52 -12.94
CA THR A 399 -0.64 10.18 -13.07
C THR A 399 0.09 10.16 -11.73
N LYS A 400 1.38 9.80 -11.74
CA LYS A 400 2.27 9.83 -10.57
C LYS A 400 3.52 10.63 -10.89
N ALA A 401 3.89 11.54 -10.00
CA ALA A 401 5.19 12.22 -10.00
C ALA A 401 5.79 12.08 -8.60
N ASN A 402 7.06 11.68 -8.51
CA ASN A 402 7.70 11.46 -7.22
C ASN A 402 9.15 11.94 -7.22
N GLY A 403 9.63 12.26 -6.04
CA GLY A 403 10.99 12.71 -5.79
C GLY A 403 11.54 12.19 -4.47
N LEU A 404 12.82 11.84 -4.48
CA LEU A 404 13.59 11.47 -3.30
C LEU A 404 14.87 12.30 -3.30
N PHE A 405 15.21 12.88 -2.14
CA PHE A 405 16.43 13.68 -1.98
C PHE A 405 17.01 13.42 -0.61
N ASN A 406 17.86 12.38 -0.50
CA ASN A 406 18.41 11.89 0.74
C ASN A 406 19.90 12.15 0.85
N TRP A 407 20.34 12.53 2.06
CA TRP A 407 21.72 12.72 2.41
C TRP A 407 22.08 11.87 3.61
N LEU A 408 23.24 11.23 3.55
CA LEU A 408 23.85 10.45 4.62
C LEU A 408 25.24 10.98 4.90
N PHE A 409 25.47 11.41 6.12
CA PHE A 409 26.76 11.83 6.62
C PHE A 409 27.29 10.78 7.60
N VAL A 410 28.45 10.20 7.31
CA VAL A 410 29.10 9.21 8.17
C VAL A 410 30.45 9.75 8.61
N PHE A 411 30.65 9.83 9.91
CA PHE A 411 31.86 10.39 10.50
C PHE A 411 32.35 9.55 11.68
N GLY A 412 33.64 9.61 11.97
CA GLY A 412 34.28 8.86 13.06
C GLY A 412 34.01 7.35 13.01
N ASN A 413 33.73 6.76 14.15
CA ASN A 413 33.41 5.33 14.29
C ASN A 413 31.98 4.99 13.91
N ASN A 414 31.58 5.25 12.66
CA ASN A 414 30.27 4.97 12.13
C ASN A 414 29.12 5.78 12.79
N GLN A 415 29.41 7.02 13.18
CA GLN A 415 28.39 7.99 13.58
C GLN A 415 27.66 8.45 12.34
N LYS A 416 26.35 8.54 12.39
CA LYS A 416 25.53 8.88 11.21
C LYS A 416 24.60 10.03 11.51
N ILE A 417 24.50 10.95 10.55
CA ILE A 417 23.39 11.90 10.43
C ILE A 417 22.73 11.66 9.09
N GLU A 418 21.43 11.60 9.08
CA GLU A 418 20.62 11.35 7.91
C GLU A 418 19.60 12.48 7.71
N PHE A 419 19.55 13.00 6.51
CA PHE A 419 18.50 13.93 6.08
C PHE A 419 17.75 13.27 4.93
N ARG A 420 16.49 12.92 5.15
CA ARG A 420 15.66 12.18 4.21
C ARG A 420 14.48 13.02 3.79
N ASN A 421 14.23 13.08 2.48
CA ASN A 421 13.11 13.80 1.91
C ASN A 421 12.47 12.93 0.84
N PHE A 422 11.20 12.75 0.97
CA PHE A 422 10.37 12.01 0.04
C PHE A 422 9.15 12.86 -0.32
N PHE A 423 8.87 12.99 -1.59
CA PHE A 423 7.68 13.63 -2.12
C PHE A 423 7.00 12.71 -3.12
N ASN A 424 5.69 12.60 -3.05
CA ASN A 424 4.88 11.92 -4.05
C ASN A 424 3.60 12.71 -4.35
N GLN A 425 3.30 12.81 -5.63
CA GLN A 425 2.07 13.36 -6.20
C GLN A 425 1.38 12.26 -6.98
N LEU A 426 0.11 12.01 -6.70
CA LEU A 426 -0.73 11.05 -7.40
C LEU A 426 -2.03 11.72 -7.77
N SER A 427 -2.48 11.54 -9.01
CA SER A 427 -3.83 11.94 -9.40
C SER A 427 -4.56 10.84 -10.15
N ASP A 428 -5.87 10.81 -9.95
CA ASP A 428 -6.83 10.01 -10.68
C ASP A 428 -7.83 10.96 -11.35
N LYS A 429 -7.83 11.02 -12.69
CA LYS A 429 -8.83 11.71 -13.49
C LYS A 429 -9.79 10.67 -14.02
N GLN A 430 -11.05 10.76 -13.64
CA GLN A 430 -12.03 9.73 -13.93
C GLN A 430 -13.26 10.29 -14.66
N THR A 431 -13.76 9.50 -15.60
CA THR A 431 -15.06 9.67 -16.25
C THR A 431 -15.84 8.38 -16.08
N ILE A 432 -17.02 8.45 -15.48
CA ILE A 432 -17.95 7.32 -15.38
C ILE A 432 -19.16 7.63 -16.23
N LEU A 433 -19.51 6.70 -17.11
CA LEU A 433 -20.76 6.72 -17.87
C LEU A 433 -21.62 5.56 -17.37
N ARG A 434 -22.75 5.86 -16.74
CA ARG A 434 -23.65 4.91 -16.09
C ARG A 434 -24.96 4.79 -16.84
N LEU A 435 -25.37 3.55 -17.12
CA LEU A 435 -26.69 3.22 -17.65
C LEU A 435 -27.30 2.10 -16.81
N GLY A 436 -28.59 2.18 -16.51
CA GLY A 436 -29.27 1.12 -15.81
C GLY A 436 -30.68 1.48 -15.37
N ARG A 437 -31.15 0.75 -14.35
CA ARG A 437 -32.53 0.91 -13.83
C ARG A 437 -32.51 0.98 -12.31
N ASP A 438 -33.24 1.91 -11.78
CA ASP A 438 -33.61 2.01 -10.37
C ASP A 438 -35.03 1.47 -10.22
N PHE A 439 -35.16 0.28 -9.63
CA PHE A 439 -36.47 -0.37 -9.50
C PHE A 439 -37.32 0.24 -8.41
N TYR A 440 -36.69 0.84 -7.39
CA TYR A 440 -37.41 1.54 -6.33
C TYR A 440 -38.22 2.73 -6.86
N GLY A 441 -37.59 3.49 -7.77
CA GLY A 441 -38.28 4.56 -8.49
C GLY A 441 -39.03 4.11 -9.76
N GLY A 442 -38.87 2.85 -10.20
CA GLY A 442 -39.38 2.34 -11.49
C GLY A 442 -38.72 2.96 -12.72
N ILE A 443 -37.58 3.63 -12.59
CA ILE A 443 -37.02 4.57 -13.57
C ILE A 443 -35.71 4.01 -14.18
N ASN A 444 -35.61 4.07 -15.53
CA ASN A 444 -34.34 3.89 -16.22
C ASN A 444 -33.51 5.17 -16.09
N LYS A 445 -32.24 5.01 -15.74
CA LYS A 445 -31.31 6.11 -15.44
C LYS A 445 -30.14 6.11 -16.39
N ALA A 446 -29.71 7.29 -16.79
CA ALA A 446 -28.41 7.55 -17.39
C ALA A 446 -27.70 8.62 -16.55
N ALA A 447 -26.50 8.34 -16.10
CA ALA A 447 -25.74 9.28 -15.29
C ALA A 447 -24.28 9.35 -15.73
N ASN A 448 -23.64 10.47 -15.46
CA ASN A 448 -22.20 10.59 -15.62
C ASN A 448 -21.59 11.30 -14.42
N GLU A 449 -20.37 10.85 -14.06
CA GLU A 449 -19.51 11.53 -13.11
C GLU A 449 -18.20 11.91 -13.78
N LEU A 450 -17.79 13.15 -13.58
CA LEU A 450 -16.48 13.67 -13.97
C LEU A 450 -15.75 14.06 -12.70
N SER A 451 -14.63 13.41 -12.41
CA SER A 451 -13.89 13.66 -11.18
C SER A 451 -12.39 13.77 -11.43
N PHE A 452 -11.74 14.58 -10.61
CA PHE A 452 -10.29 14.68 -10.49
C PHE A 452 -9.92 14.64 -9.02
N GLN A 453 -9.11 13.67 -8.66
CA GLN A 453 -8.55 13.54 -7.32
C GLN A 453 -7.05 13.74 -7.39
N SER A 454 -6.54 14.65 -6.59
CA SER A 454 -5.12 14.91 -6.40
C SER A 454 -4.72 14.55 -4.98
N ARG A 455 -3.65 13.76 -4.82
CA ARG A 455 -3.11 13.36 -3.53
C ARG A 455 -1.62 13.64 -3.49
N SER A 456 -1.22 14.55 -2.60
CA SER A 456 0.18 14.88 -2.35
C SER A 456 0.63 14.29 -1.03
N MET A 457 1.85 13.78 -0.96
CA MET A 457 2.50 13.36 0.28
C MET A 457 3.94 13.86 0.31
N TYR A 458 4.31 14.52 1.40
CA TYR A 458 5.69 14.87 1.72
C TYR A 458 6.08 14.25 3.05
N SER A 459 7.30 13.72 3.14
CA SER A 459 7.88 13.25 4.39
C SER A 459 9.34 13.68 4.47
N GLY A 460 9.64 14.59 5.39
CA GLY A 460 10.97 15.10 5.69
C GLY A 460 11.44 14.62 7.05
N GLN A 461 12.70 14.16 7.14
CA GLN A 461 13.25 13.61 8.38
C GLN A 461 14.70 14.02 8.56
N LEU A 462 15.06 14.35 9.79
CA LEU A 462 16.43 14.51 10.25
C LEU A 462 16.66 13.50 11.38
N GLY A 463 17.64 12.64 11.22
CA GLY A 463 17.97 11.61 12.20
C GLY A 463 19.45 11.52 12.50
N GLY A 464 19.77 11.07 13.71
CA GLY A 464 21.14 10.79 14.12
C GLY A 464 21.24 9.41 14.77
N ASN A 465 22.29 8.69 14.44
CA ASN A 465 22.63 7.41 15.07
C ASN A 465 24.07 7.46 15.54
N PHE A 466 24.27 7.42 16.84
CA PHE A 466 25.55 7.59 17.50
C PHE A 466 25.90 6.36 18.31
N ASN A 467 27.06 5.76 17.99
CA ASN A 467 27.60 4.60 18.66
C ASN A 467 28.79 5.02 19.52
N PHE A 468 28.76 4.70 20.81
CA PHE A 468 29.83 5.01 21.77
C PHE A 468 30.35 3.72 22.38
N ASN A 469 31.54 3.80 22.97
CA ASN A 469 32.19 2.71 23.71
C ASN A 469 32.17 1.38 22.91
N GLN A 470 32.79 1.38 21.71
CA GLN A 470 32.80 0.22 20.80
C GLN A 470 31.44 -0.38 20.49
N SER A 471 30.46 0.47 20.33
CA SER A 471 29.05 0.09 20.05
C SER A 471 28.31 -0.60 21.21
N LEU A 472 28.79 -0.50 22.43
CA LEU A 472 28.06 -0.91 23.63
C LEU A 472 26.89 0.03 23.93
N ILE A 473 27.04 1.31 23.60
CA ILE A 473 26.01 2.33 23.77
C ILE A 473 25.59 2.83 22.39
N ASN A 474 24.28 2.83 22.11
CA ASN A 474 23.71 3.43 20.92
C ASN A 474 22.66 4.47 21.31
N LEU A 475 22.76 5.64 20.71
CA LEU A 475 21.78 6.73 20.81
C LEU A 475 21.24 7.02 19.42
N ASN A 476 19.94 6.87 19.26
CA ASN A 476 19.22 7.17 18.02
C ASN A 476 18.16 8.22 18.28
N TRP A 477 18.10 9.27 17.47
CA TRP A 477 17.04 10.27 17.52
C TRP A 477 16.52 10.58 16.12
N THR A 478 15.25 10.94 16.05
CA THR A 478 14.60 11.32 14.79
C THR A 478 13.67 12.50 15.02
N LEU A 479 13.77 13.50 14.16
CA LEU A 479 12.80 14.57 14.00
C LEU A 479 12.15 14.39 12.64
N GLY A 480 10.83 14.31 12.59
CA GLY A 480 10.06 14.08 11.38
C GLY A 480 8.94 15.08 11.21
N TYR A 481 8.70 15.44 9.96
CA TYR A 481 7.53 16.16 9.52
C TYR A 481 6.95 15.47 8.31
N SER A 482 5.65 15.15 8.35
CA SER A 482 4.93 14.60 7.22
C SER A 482 3.68 15.42 6.93
N TYR A 483 3.36 15.55 5.67
CA TYR A 483 2.19 16.27 5.17
C TYR A 483 1.50 15.47 4.10
N THR A 484 0.17 15.39 4.18
CA THR A 484 -0.67 14.94 3.07
C THR A 484 -1.74 15.96 2.75
N ASN A 485 -2.07 16.00 1.48
CA ASN A 485 -3.15 16.80 0.95
C ASN A 485 -3.94 15.97 -0.06
N LYS A 486 -5.22 15.74 0.18
CA LYS A 486 -6.16 15.18 -0.78
C LYS A 486 -7.13 16.26 -1.21
N ILE A 487 -7.20 16.52 -2.50
CA ILE A 487 -8.11 17.50 -3.09
C ILE A 487 -8.95 16.80 -4.15
N GLN A 488 -10.26 16.97 -4.05
CA GLN A 488 -11.23 16.65 -5.10
C GLN A 488 -11.99 17.95 -5.39
N PRO A 489 -11.45 18.83 -6.21
CA PRO A 489 -11.90 20.21 -6.27
C PRO A 489 -13.28 20.35 -6.91
N ASP A 490 -13.68 19.41 -7.75
CA ASP A 490 -14.89 19.52 -8.55
C ASP A 490 -15.34 18.15 -9.09
N ILE A 491 -16.05 17.39 -8.26
CA ILE A 491 -16.72 16.18 -8.68
C ILE A 491 -18.06 16.59 -9.26
N ARG A 492 -18.23 16.44 -10.59
CA ARG A 492 -19.47 16.83 -11.30
C ARG A 492 -20.31 15.61 -11.57
N ARG A 493 -21.59 15.70 -11.23
CA ARG A 493 -22.57 14.65 -11.46
C ARG A 493 -23.73 15.17 -12.26
N VAL A 494 -24.18 14.34 -13.19
CA VAL A 494 -25.40 14.60 -13.98
C VAL A 494 -26.19 13.32 -14.04
N GLU A 495 -27.45 13.36 -13.63
CA GLU A 495 -28.40 12.26 -13.74
C GLU A 495 -29.54 12.62 -14.68
N ARG A 496 -29.94 11.68 -15.52
CA ARG A 496 -31.12 11.76 -16.40
C ARG A 496 -32.00 10.58 -16.14
N ASN A 497 -33.28 10.84 -16.04
CA ASN A 497 -34.32 9.84 -15.91
C ASN A 497 -35.04 9.66 -17.27
N GLN A 498 -35.31 8.42 -17.64
CA GLN A 498 -36.08 8.14 -18.84
C GLN A 498 -37.57 8.40 -18.60
N ASP A 499 -38.14 9.31 -19.38
CA ASP A 499 -39.58 9.52 -19.42
C ASP A 499 -40.25 8.32 -20.11
N GLU A 500 -41.11 7.62 -19.41
CA GLU A 500 -41.75 6.39 -19.92
C GLU A 500 -42.68 6.66 -21.11
N SER A 501 -43.27 7.87 -21.23
CA SER A 501 -44.22 8.22 -22.30
C SER A 501 -43.50 8.54 -23.61
N THR A 502 -42.34 9.17 -23.54
CA THR A 502 -41.57 9.62 -24.70
C THR A 502 -40.37 8.74 -25.00
N GLY A 503 -39.90 7.96 -24.03
CA GLY A 503 -38.65 7.18 -24.09
C GLY A 503 -37.40 8.05 -24.05
N LEU A 504 -37.51 9.37 -23.91
CA LEU A 504 -36.38 10.30 -23.87
C LEU A 504 -35.79 10.40 -22.46
N TYR A 505 -34.49 10.58 -22.38
CA TYR A 505 -33.81 10.86 -21.12
C TYR A 505 -33.85 12.36 -20.81
N THR A 506 -34.43 12.72 -19.68
CA THR A 506 -34.59 14.10 -19.19
C THR A 506 -33.69 14.35 -17.98
N LEU A 507 -33.17 15.57 -17.86
CA LEU A 507 -32.36 15.96 -16.71
C LEU A 507 -33.20 16.01 -15.43
N SER A 508 -32.66 15.52 -14.32
CA SER A 508 -33.32 15.52 -13.01
C SER A 508 -33.08 16.87 -12.31
N ILE A 509 -33.75 17.94 -12.75
CA ILE A 509 -33.66 19.27 -12.13
C ILE A 509 -34.76 19.39 -11.09
N ASN A 510 -34.43 19.55 -9.82
CA ASN A 510 -35.37 19.63 -8.69
C ASN A 510 -35.53 21.06 -8.19
N PHE A 511 -36.51 21.29 -7.30
CA PHE A 511 -36.73 22.59 -6.63
C PHE A 511 -35.59 22.92 -5.65
N ASN A 512 -35.03 21.91 -4.99
CA ASN A 512 -33.88 22.05 -4.09
C ASN A 512 -32.67 21.44 -4.77
N ALA A 513 -31.50 21.99 -4.49
CA ALA A 513 -30.24 21.45 -4.97
C ALA A 513 -30.01 20.01 -4.48
N ASP A 514 -29.76 19.11 -5.41
CA ASP A 514 -29.30 17.76 -5.13
C ASP A 514 -28.03 17.49 -5.92
N PRO A 515 -26.85 17.63 -5.29
CA PRO A 515 -25.57 17.43 -5.96
C PRO A 515 -25.35 15.99 -6.45
N LYS A 516 -26.15 15.03 -5.99
CA LYS A 516 -26.13 13.65 -6.50
C LYS A 516 -26.73 13.57 -7.91
N MET A 517 -27.67 14.47 -8.23
CA MET A 517 -28.39 14.50 -9.52
C MET A 517 -27.76 15.50 -10.49
N ILE A 518 -27.67 16.77 -10.11
CA ILE A 518 -27.00 17.82 -10.89
C ILE A 518 -26.23 18.72 -9.93
N GLY A 519 -24.93 18.55 -9.90
CA GLY A 519 -24.13 19.36 -9.00
C GLY A 519 -22.65 19.06 -8.99
N ARG A 520 -22.02 19.68 -8.04
CA ARG A 520 -20.58 19.67 -7.84
C ARG A 520 -20.25 19.43 -6.37
N LEU A 521 -19.29 18.56 -6.10
CA LEU A 521 -18.74 18.37 -4.77
C LEU A 521 -17.28 18.83 -4.79
N SER A 522 -16.93 19.72 -3.90
CA SER A 522 -15.54 20.08 -3.59
C SER A 522 -15.16 19.47 -2.23
N LEU A 523 -14.02 18.80 -2.16
CA LEU A 523 -13.51 18.18 -0.94
C LEU A 523 -12.02 18.45 -0.79
N THR A 524 -11.61 18.83 0.41
CA THR A 524 -10.22 18.97 0.81
C THR A 524 -9.96 18.27 2.14
N ASN A 525 -8.80 17.60 2.25
CA ASN A 525 -8.33 16.96 3.47
C ASN A 525 -6.84 17.20 3.62
N HIS A 526 -6.47 17.98 4.62
CA HIS A 526 -5.08 18.30 4.94
C HIS A 526 -4.68 17.63 6.25
N GLU A 527 -3.54 16.94 6.25
CA GLU A 527 -3.03 16.35 7.49
C GLU A 527 -1.54 16.69 7.66
N HIS A 528 -1.19 17.15 8.85
CA HIS A 528 0.17 17.44 9.29
C HIS A 528 0.55 16.54 10.45
N ILE A 529 1.71 15.89 10.38
CA ILE A 529 2.24 15.05 11.45
C ILE A 529 3.65 15.53 11.81
N TYR A 530 3.87 15.81 13.08
CA TYR A 530 5.16 16.13 13.66
C TYR A 530 5.57 15.00 14.59
N VAL A 531 6.78 14.49 14.42
CA VAL A 531 7.30 13.37 15.24
C VAL A 531 8.66 13.74 15.80
N SER A 532 8.87 13.43 17.06
CA SER A 532 10.16 13.52 17.73
C SER A 532 10.39 12.23 18.53
N SER A 533 11.50 11.54 18.28
CA SER A 533 11.83 10.32 19.00
C SER A 533 13.29 10.31 19.46
N LEU A 534 13.51 9.70 20.62
CA LEU A 534 14.83 9.48 21.20
C LEU A 534 14.89 8.05 21.74
N ASN A 535 15.85 7.26 21.26
CA ASN A 535 16.06 5.88 21.68
C ASN A 535 17.48 5.71 22.17
N TYR A 536 17.64 5.07 23.33
CA TYR A 536 18.91 4.75 23.94
C TYR A 536 18.99 3.25 24.16
N SER A 537 20.13 2.64 23.82
CA SER A 537 20.43 1.25 24.19
C SER A 537 21.82 1.12 24.76
N HIS A 538 21.96 0.24 25.75
CA HIS A 538 23.22 -0.03 26.43
C HIS A 538 23.38 -1.53 26.71
N ARG A 539 24.45 -2.11 26.20
CA ARG A 539 24.88 -3.49 26.52
C ARG A 539 25.77 -3.46 27.72
N ILE A 540 25.40 -4.17 28.77
CA ILE A 540 26.08 -4.18 30.06
C ILE A 540 26.74 -5.54 30.26
N GLN A 541 28.05 -5.57 30.53
CA GLN A 541 28.76 -6.81 30.87
C GLN A 541 28.38 -7.23 32.29
N MET A 542 27.73 -8.38 32.45
CA MET A 542 27.36 -8.97 33.75
C MET A 542 27.88 -10.41 33.83
N GLY A 543 29.15 -10.56 34.20
CA GLY A 543 29.80 -11.86 34.16
C GLY A 543 29.90 -12.42 32.75
N ASN A 544 29.30 -13.58 32.50
CA ASN A 544 29.22 -14.21 31.17
C ASN A 544 28.02 -13.76 30.35
N LEU A 545 27.14 -12.92 30.92
CA LEU A 545 25.97 -12.39 30.24
C LEU A 545 26.22 -10.98 29.73
N MET A 546 25.58 -10.63 28.64
CA MET A 546 25.62 -9.28 28.02
C MET A 546 24.20 -8.75 27.73
N PRO A 547 23.43 -8.48 28.80
CA PRO A 547 22.09 -7.91 28.61
C PRO A 547 22.14 -6.53 27.96
N GLU A 548 21.13 -6.22 27.16
CA GLU A 548 20.94 -4.92 26.53
C GLU A 548 19.70 -4.26 27.13
N ILE A 549 19.89 -3.11 27.75
CA ILE A 549 18.78 -2.24 28.20
C ILE A 549 18.47 -1.28 27.08
N LYS A 550 17.17 -1.12 26.77
CA LYS A 550 16.66 -0.14 25.82
C LYS A 550 15.63 0.74 26.50
N THR A 551 15.66 2.03 26.22
CA THR A 551 14.64 3.00 26.64
C THR A 551 14.46 4.05 25.57
N GLY A 552 13.29 4.62 25.49
CA GLY A 552 13.03 5.68 24.54
C GLY A 552 11.79 6.48 24.86
N LEU A 553 11.73 7.62 24.19
CA LEU A 553 10.65 8.59 24.22
C LEU A 553 10.18 8.86 22.80
N LEU A 554 8.89 9.07 22.63
CA LEU A 554 8.28 9.48 21.39
C LEU A 554 7.21 10.53 21.68
N TYR A 555 7.22 11.60 20.90
CA TYR A 555 6.14 12.55 20.82
C TYR A 555 5.68 12.64 19.37
N GLU A 556 4.38 12.51 19.16
CA GLU A 556 3.72 12.66 17.86
C GLU A 556 2.55 13.64 18.01
N GLN A 557 2.45 14.59 17.10
CA GLN A 557 1.31 15.48 16.99
C GLN A 557 0.77 15.39 15.57
N LYS A 558 -0.51 15.08 15.44
CA LYS A 558 -1.27 15.01 14.18
C LYS A 558 -2.36 16.07 14.22
N ASN A 559 -2.47 16.85 13.14
CA ASN A 559 -3.56 17.80 12.93
C ASN A 559 -4.17 17.54 11.56
N ARG A 560 -5.50 17.49 11.50
CA ARG A 560 -6.27 17.29 10.26
C ARG A 560 -7.36 18.33 10.15
N ASP A 561 -7.47 18.91 8.95
CA ASP A 561 -8.58 19.78 8.56
C ASP A 561 -9.27 19.15 7.36
N PHE A 562 -10.56 18.91 7.49
CA PHE A 562 -11.42 18.35 6.46
C PHE A 562 -12.54 19.31 6.14
N GLU A 563 -12.74 19.60 4.86
CA GLU A 563 -13.80 20.46 4.37
C GLU A 563 -14.45 19.83 3.13
N ALA A 564 -15.79 19.84 3.06
CA ALA A 564 -16.53 19.49 1.88
C ALA A 564 -17.63 20.52 1.61
N ARG A 565 -17.84 20.84 0.32
CA ARG A 565 -18.91 21.75 -0.14
C ARG A 565 -19.72 21.12 -1.25
N ASN A 566 -21.02 21.07 -1.06
CA ASN A 566 -22.00 20.47 -1.95
C ASN A 566 -22.80 21.57 -2.67
N ILE A 567 -22.46 21.83 -3.94
CA ILE A 567 -23.11 22.85 -4.76
C ILE A 567 -24.00 22.16 -5.78
N GLY A 568 -25.27 22.48 -5.80
CA GLY A 568 -26.24 21.97 -6.76
C GLY A 568 -26.83 23.07 -7.64
N PHE A 569 -27.58 22.64 -8.63
CA PHE A 569 -28.34 23.53 -9.48
C PHE A 569 -29.84 23.13 -9.43
N ALA A 570 -30.66 24.07 -9.05
CA ALA A 570 -32.08 23.87 -8.81
C ALA A 570 -32.94 24.70 -9.77
N MET A 571 -34.23 24.38 -9.89
CA MET A 571 -35.21 25.24 -10.60
C MET A 571 -35.27 26.61 -9.93
N SER A 572 -35.26 27.65 -10.72
CA SER A 572 -35.37 29.03 -10.20
C SER A 572 -36.76 29.31 -9.62
N ASN A 573 -37.82 28.93 -10.35
CA ASN A 573 -39.19 29.10 -9.95
C ASN A 573 -40.07 28.04 -10.64
N GLY A 574 -40.76 27.21 -9.89
CA GLY A 574 -41.55 26.09 -10.43
C GLY A 574 -42.73 26.52 -11.30
N LEU A 575 -43.24 27.75 -11.15
CA LEU A 575 -44.37 28.25 -11.94
C LEU A 575 -43.96 28.77 -13.31
N THR A 576 -42.75 29.35 -13.39
CA THR A 576 -42.26 30.00 -14.62
C THR A 576 -41.12 29.22 -15.29
N PHE A 577 -40.69 28.13 -14.69
CA PHE A 577 -39.57 27.32 -15.17
C PHE A 577 -39.78 26.84 -16.61
N ASN A 578 -38.73 27.01 -17.42
CA ASN A 578 -38.73 26.52 -18.79
C ASN A 578 -38.47 25.00 -18.82
N TRP A 579 -39.54 24.19 -18.77
CA TRP A 579 -39.46 22.71 -18.75
C TRP A 579 -38.72 22.11 -19.95
N ASN A 580 -38.60 22.86 -21.07
CA ASN A 580 -37.80 22.40 -22.20
C ASN A 580 -36.32 22.24 -21.87
N LEU A 581 -35.82 22.90 -20.83
CA LEU A 581 -34.42 22.74 -20.37
C LEU A 581 -34.11 21.31 -19.94
N MET A 582 -35.11 20.58 -19.41
CA MET A 582 -34.88 19.18 -18.99
C MET A 582 -34.60 18.25 -20.17
N TYR A 583 -35.01 18.61 -21.36
CA TYR A 583 -34.81 17.84 -22.60
C TYR A 583 -33.55 18.27 -23.37
N GLN A 584 -32.91 19.34 -22.96
CA GLN A 584 -31.72 19.87 -23.64
C GLN A 584 -30.43 19.12 -23.25
N PRO A 585 -29.39 19.13 -24.11
CA PRO A 585 -28.06 18.74 -23.71
C PRO A 585 -27.57 19.59 -22.54
N ILE A 586 -26.82 18.96 -21.61
CA ILE A 586 -26.39 19.60 -20.37
C ILE A 586 -25.62 20.91 -20.61
N ASP A 587 -24.79 20.97 -21.64
CA ASP A 587 -24.00 22.16 -22.00
C ASP A 587 -24.91 23.32 -22.47
N SER A 588 -26.09 23.02 -23.03
CA SER A 588 -27.10 24.03 -23.41
C SER A 588 -27.81 24.55 -22.17
N VAL A 589 -28.09 23.71 -21.17
CA VAL A 589 -28.74 24.11 -19.92
C VAL A 589 -27.86 25.09 -19.14
N PHE A 590 -26.56 24.89 -19.13
CA PHE A 590 -25.59 25.73 -18.43
C PHE A 590 -25.11 26.96 -19.21
N GLN A 591 -25.77 27.34 -20.32
CA GLN A 591 -25.53 28.64 -20.94
C GLN A 591 -26.00 29.78 -20.03
N ASP A 592 -25.29 30.90 -20.04
CA ASP A 592 -25.58 32.07 -19.16
C ASP A 592 -26.99 32.55 -19.17
N LYS A 593 -27.66 32.49 -20.33
CA LYS A 593 -29.09 32.89 -20.48
C LYS A 593 -30.02 32.03 -19.63
N ASN A 594 -29.67 30.76 -19.39
CA ASN A 594 -30.51 29.80 -18.67
C ASN A 594 -30.19 29.77 -17.17
N ILE A 595 -29.15 30.49 -16.72
CA ILE A 595 -28.83 30.64 -15.30
C ILE A 595 -29.44 31.97 -14.84
N ASN A 596 -30.62 31.88 -14.24
CA ASN A 596 -31.40 33.05 -13.84
C ASN A 596 -32.53 32.67 -12.86
N PHE A 597 -33.15 33.63 -12.18
CA PHE A 597 -34.24 33.41 -11.23
C PHE A 597 -35.66 33.45 -11.87
N THR A 598 -35.80 33.66 -13.18
CA THR A 598 -37.09 33.81 -13.85
C THR A 598 -37.63 32.48 -14.35
N ASP A 599 -36.91 31.84 -15.26
CA ASP A 599 -37.34 30.65 -15.97
C ASP A 599 -36.25 29.59 -16.13
N GLY A 600 -35.08 29.84 -15.58
CA GLY A 600 -33.91 28.99 -15.72
C GLY A 600 -33.57 28.17 -14.48
N ILE A 601 -32.28 27.86 -14.33
CA ILE A 601 -31.70 27.24 -13.15
C ILE A 601 -30.98 28.28 -12.30
N LYS A 602 -30.91 28.03 -11.00
CA LYS A 602 -30.10 28.81 -10.04
C LYS A 602 -29.12 27.92 -9.36
N VAL A 603 -27.96 28.46 -8.99
CA VAL A 603 -27.03 27.80 -8.08
C VAL A 603 -27.60 27.80 -6.67
N ASP A 604 -27.40 26.70 -5.96
CA ASP A 604 -27.80 26.56 -4.57
C ASP A 604 -26.80 25.65 -3.85
N GLU A 605 -26.70 25.75 -2.53
CA GLU A 605 -25.75 25.00 -1.72
C GLU A 605 -26.46 24.13 -0.69
N SER A 606 -26.22 22.81 -0.77
CA SER A 606 -26.74 21.81 0.14
C SER A 606 -25.69 21.25 1.13
N THR A 607 -24.60 21.95 1.32
CA THR A 607 -23.56 21.59 2.29
C THR A 607 -24.16 21.52 3.70
N ASP A 608 -24.08 20.37 4.36
CA ASP A 608 -24.49 20.27 5.76
C ASP A 608 -23.44 20.90 6.68
N PRO A 609 -23.84 21.51 7.82
CA PRO A 609 -22.87 22.00 8.81
C PRO A 609 -21.89 20.91 9.27
N THR A 610 -22.32 19.64 9.25
CA THR A 610 -21.50 18.48 9.63
C THR A 610 -20.43 18.10 8.60
N ASP A 611 -20.46 18.67 7.39
CA ASP A 611 -19.56 18.26 6.28
C ASP A 611 -18.12 18.75 6.43
N SER A 612 -17.80 19.43 7.53
CA SER A 612 -16.45 19.92 7.81
C SER A 612 -16.08 19.70 9.28
N TYR A 613 -14.82 19.39 9.54
CA TYR A 613 -14.28 19.26 10.90
C TYR A 613 -12.78 19.54 10.94
N SER A 614 -12.31 19.96 12.12
CA SER A 614 -10.89 20.02 12.46
C SER A 614 -10.60 19.02 13.58
N ALA A 615 -9.49 18.28 13.48
CA ALA A 615 -9.14 17.25 14.44
C ALA A 615 -7.65 17.25 14.77
N GLY A 616 -7.34 16.89 16.02
CA GLY A 616 -5.99 16.80 16.53
C GLY A 616 -5.77 15.54 17.35
N ASN A 617 -4.55 15.01 17.31
CA ASN A 617 -4.11 13.93 18.16
C ASN A 617 -2.70 14.19 18.68
N LYS A 618 -2.49 14.13 19.99
CA LYS A 618 -1.19 14.24 20.64
C LYS A 618 -0.88 12.95 21.35
N LEU A 619 0.18 12.26 20.89
CA LEU A 619 0.64 11.00 21.48
C LEU A 619 2.00 11.23 22.12
N PHE A 620 2.08 11.01 23.44
CA PHE A 620 3.34 10.87 24.16
C PHE A 620 3.55 9.41 24.54
N ALA A 621 4.71 8.85 24.17
CA ALA A 621 5.05 7.47 24.55
C ALA A 621 6.43 7.39 25.18
N ALA A 622 6.54 6.52 26.18
CA ALA A 622 7.81 6.17 26.83
C ALA A 622 7.90 4.66 26.95
N TYR A 623 9.10 4.09 26.78
CA TYR A 623 9.29 2.66 26.96
C TYR A 623 10.59 2.33 27.67
N ALA A 624 10.59 1.17 28.33
CA ALA A 624 11.75 0.52 28.89
C ALA A 624 11.71 -0.98 28.57
N ALA A 625 12.82 -1.51 28.10
CA ALA A 625 12.95 -2.91 27.69
C ALA A 625 14.32 -3.47 28.07
N ILE A 626 14.38 -4.79 28.23
CA ILE A 626 15.62 -5.52 28.46
C ILE A 626 15.68 -6.75 27.56
N ASN A 627 16.84 -6.96 26.94
CA ASN A 627 17.16 -8.14 26.14
C ASN A 627 18.26 -8.92 26.85
N ILE A 628 17.96 -10.11 27.32
CA ILE A 628 18.85 -10.94 28.12
C ILE A 628 19.18 -12.21 27.34
N PRO A 629 20.42 -12.36 26.83
CA PRO A 629 20.88 -13.60 26.24
C PRO A 629 21.35 -14.58 27.36
N VAL A 630 20.64 -15.71 27.50
CA VAL A 630 20.99 -16.77 28.47
C VAL A 630 21.27 -18.06 27.71
N GLY A 631 22.53 -18.29 27.37
CA GLY A 631 22.92 -19.44 26.55
C GLY A 631 22.21 -19.45 25.20
N LYS A 632 21.36 -20.47 24.96
CA LYS A 632 20.57 -20.61 23.74
C LYS A 632 19.26 -19.80 23.75
N LEU A 633 18.86 -19.26 24.90
CA LEU A 633 17.61 -18.49 25.07
C LEU A 633 17.92 -16.99 25.05
N LYS A 634 17.14 -16.22 24.27
CA LYS A 634 17.09 -14.77 24.34
C LYS A 634 15.71 -14.36 24.88
N ILE A 635 15.70 -13.57 25.93
CA ILE A 635 14.49 -13.04 26.57
C ILE A 635 14.44 -11.54 26.29
N TYR A 636 13.45 -11.11 25.52
CA TYR A 636 13.23 -9.70 25.26
C TYR A 636 11.87 -9.28 25.82
N THR A 637 11.87 -8.42 26.82
CA THR A 637 10.64 -8.00 27.51
C THR A 637 10.72 -6.53 27.89
N GLY A 638 9.56 -5.91 28.09
CA GLY A 638 9.46 -4.54 28.53
C GLY A 638 8.05 -4.01 28.57
N LEU A 639 7.96 -2.73 28.87
CA LEU A 639 6.73 -1.98 29.02
C LEU A 639 6.80 -0.72 28.14
N ARG A 640 5.67 -0.40 27.52
CA ARG A 640 5.42 0.87 26.83
C ARG A 640 4.22 1.56 27.48
N LEU A 641 4.40 2.83 27.82
CA LEU A 641 3.35 3.74 28.26
C LEU A 641 2.98 4.65 27.10
N GLU A 642 1.70 4.79 26.80
CA GLU A 642 1.20 5.79 25.84
C GLU A 642 0.15 6.67 26.52
N LYS A 643 0.34 7.99 26.47
CA LYS A 643 -0.68 8.97 26.73
C LYS A 643 -1.12 9.57 25.41
N ASN A 644 -2.40 9.42 25.09
CA ASN A 644 -3.01 9.87 23.84
C ASN A 644 -4.15 10.85 24.15
N ASP A 645 -4.08 12.05 23.56
CA ASP A 645 -5.10 13.09 23.64
C ASP A 645 -5.61 13.36 22.22
N GLN A 646 -6.85 12.89 21.95
CA GLN A 646 -7.52 13.01 20.67
C GLN A 646 -8.66 14.01 20.80
N SER A 647 -8.73 15.00 19.90
CA SER A 647 -9.79 15.99 19.84
C SER A 647 -10.35 16.13 18.43
N LEU A 648 -11.65 16.40 18.35
CA LEU A 648 -12.34 16.73 17.11
C LEU A 648 -13.35 17.84 17.39
N GLU A 649 -13.37 18.85 16.52
CA GLU A 649 -14.30 19.98 16.59
C GLU A 649 -15.01 20.14 15.25
N GLY A 650 -16.32 20.39 15.27
CA GLY A 650 -17.14 20.58 14.08
C GLY A 650 -18.48 21.20 14.44
N LEU A 651 -19.37 21.30 13.47
CA LEU A 651 -20.75 21.75 13.70
C LEU A 651 -21.69 20.56 13.60
N ASP A 652 -22.72 20.53 14.48
CA ASP A 652 -23.80 19.59 14.34
C ASP A 652 -24.82 20.04 13.27
N ARG A 653 -25.84 19.25 12.99
CA ARG A 653 -26.86 19.57 11.98
C ARG A 653 -27.64 20.86 12.29
N SER A 654 -27.68 21.29 13.55
CA SER A 654 -28.29 22.57 13.93
C SER A 654 -27.36 23.79 13.72
N GLY A 655 -26.09 23.54 13.39
CA GLY A 655 -25.06 24.55 13.30
C GLY A 655 -24.42 24.88 14.64
N ALA A 656 -24.70 24.12 15.71
CA ALA A 656 -24.05 24.29 16.98
C ALA A 656 -22.68 23.61 17.03
N LEU A 657 -21.70 24.24 17.70
CA LEU A 657 -20.38 23.66 17.87
C LEU A 657 -20.43 22.40 18.70
N TYR A 658 -19.92 21.28 18.21
CA TYR A 658 -19.67 20.09 18.99
C TYR A 658 -18.17 19.82 19.12
N LYS A 659 -17.81 19.21 20.22
CA LYS A 659 -16.41 18.85 20.51
C LYS A 659 -16.35 17.47 21.13
N ILE A 660 -15.47 16.63 20.58
CA ILE A 660 -15.09 15.32 21.12
C ILE A 660 -13.70 15.47 21.72
N SER A 661 -13.48 14.93 22.91
CA SER A 661 -12.16 14.88 23.55
C SER A 661 -11.99 13.56 24.27
N ASN A 662 -11.00 12.78 23.80
CA ASN A 662 -10.67 11.44 24.30
C ASN A 662 -9.23 11.45 24.85
N ASP A 663 -9.06 11.40 26.18
CA ASP A 663 -7.76 11.33 26.87
C ASP A 663 -7.58 9.94 27.47
N PHE A 664 -6.59 9.20 27.01
CA PHE A 664 -6.29 7.84 27.45
C PHE A 664 -4.83 7.71 27.87
N THR A 665 -4.60 6.93 28.92
CA THR A 665 -3.25 6.55 29.35
C THR A 665 -3.20 5.05 29.54
N ASP A 666 -2.43 4.36 28.70
CA ASP A 666 -2.40 2.91 28.62
C ASP A 666 -1.00 2.33 28.77
N LEU A 667 -0.94 1.13 29.38
CA LEU A 667 0.28 0.34 29.52
C LEU A 667 0.23 -0.88 28.57
N PHE A 668 1.31 -1.11 27.84
CA PHE A 668 1.46 -2.18 26.87
C PHE A 668 2.68 -3.06 27.23
N PRO A 669 2.47 -4.15 28.01
CA PRO A 669 3.50 -5.13 28.28
C PRO A 669 3.76 -6.00 27.03
N SER A 670 5.03 -6.41 26.84
CA SER A 670 5.39 -7.38 25.82
C SER A 670 6.51 -8.30 26.29
N LEU A 671 6.45 -9.54 25.81
CA LEU A 671 7.44 -10.59 26.03
C LEU A 671 7.72 -11.32 24.73
N ASN A 672 8.97 -11.38 24.31
CA ASN A 672 9.42 -12.13 23.15
C ASN A 672 10.56 -13.07 23.59
N LEU A 673 10.38 -14.35 23.37
CA LEU A 673 11.37 -15.40 23.69
C LEU A 673 11.88 -15.98 22.38
N SER A 674 13.19 -16.15 22.25
CA SER A 674 13.81 -16.82 21.11
C SER A 674 14.78 -17.88 21.62
N TYR A 675 14.51 -19.15 21.32
CA TYR A 675 15.32 -20.29 21.74
C TYR A 675 16.03 -20.90 20.51
N ASN A 676 17.36 -20.83 20.47
CA ASN A 676 18.18 -21.45 19.44
C ASN A 676 18.27 -22.96 19.71
N ILE A 677 17.48 -23.76 18.97
CA ILE A 677 17.53 -25.22 19.04
C ILE A 677 18.86 -25.72 18.52
N SER A 678 19.28 -25.18 17.38
CA SER A 678 20.58 -25.38 16.77
C SER A 678 21.11 -24.05 16.17
N ASP A 679 22.29 -24.09 15.58
CA ASP A 679 22.85 -22.92 14.87
C ASP A 679 22.00 -22.51 13.64
N LYS A 680 21.17 -23.39 13.11
CA LYS A 680 20.35 -23.18 11.92
C LYS A 680 18.84 -23.13 12.21
N SER A 681 18.42 -23.37 13.45
CA SER A 681 16.99 -23.42 13.79
C SER A 681 16.70 -22.77 15.13
N LEU A 682 15.56 -22.11 15.20
CA LEU A 682 15.10 -21.43 16.41
C LEU A 682 13.59 -21.49 16.56
N LEU A 683 13.14 -21.42 17.81
CA LEU A 683 11.74 -21.33 18.21
C LEU A 683 11.51 -19.96 18.83
N ARG A 684 10.47 -19.24 18.37
CA ARG A 684 10.04 -17.96 18.94
C ARG A 684 8.69 -18.10 19.60
N PHE A 685 8.55 -17.47 20.73
CA PHE A 685 7.27 -17.23 21.39
C PHE A 685 7.13 -15.73 21.65
N ALA A 686 5.96 -15.16 21.40
CA ALA A 686 5.68 -13.77 21.72
C ALA A 686 4.30 -13.62 22.38
N TYR A 687 4.23 -12.72 23.33
CA TYR A 687 3.01 -12.24 23.95
C TYR A 687 3.05 -10.72 24.09
N GLY A 688 1.93 -10.04 23.88
CA GLY A 688 1.81 -8.63 24.22
C GLY A 688 0.43 -8.07 24.01
N ARG A 689 0.21 -6.93 24.68
CA ARG A 689 -1.02 -6.14 24.57
C ARG A 689 -0.83 -5.03 23.56
N THR A 690 -1.84 -4.76 22.74
CA THR A 690 -1.89 -3.66 21.78
C THR A 690 -3.26 -2.98 21.81
N ILE A 691 -3.42 -1.89 21.08
CA ILE A 691 -4.65 -1.11 21.01
C ILE A 691 -5.00 -0.83 19.54
N ASN A 692 -6.27 -0.55 19.25
CA ASN A 692 -6.72 0.04 18.02
C ASN A 692 -7.70 1.17 18.34
N ARG A 693 -7.31 2.41 18.01
CA ARG A 693 -8.05 3.63 18.31
C ARG A 693 -9.01 3.99 17.19
N PRO A 694 -10.16 4.64 17.48
CA PRO A 694 -10.98 5.25 16.45
C PRO A 694 -10.20 6.31 15.66
N GLU A 695 -10.47 6.41 14.36
CA GLU A 695 -9.92 7.46 13.49
C GLU A 695 -10.87 8.68 13.49
N PHE A 696 -10.35 9.86 13.15
CA PHE A 696 -11.13 11.10 13.11
C PHE A 696 -12.40 10.98 12.29
N ARG A 697 -12.31 10.36 11.10
CA ARG A 697 -13.47 10.15 10.24
C ARG A 697 -14.56 9.28 10.88
N GLU A 698 -14.14 8.27 11.64
CA GLU A 698 -15.06 7.31 12.27
C GLU A 698 -15.86 7.94 13.42
N ILE A 699 -15.28 8.94 14.10
CA ILE A 699 -15.94 9.68 15.20
C ILE A 699 -16.57 11.00 14.76
N SER A 700 -16.42 11.44 13.50
CA SER A 700 -17.01 12.68 13.00
C SER A 700 -18.49 12.52 12.69
N LEU A 701 -19.29 13.59 12.81
CA LEU A 701 -20.67 13.62 12.35
C LEU A 701 -20.81 13.76 10.84
N GLN A 702 -19.72 13.89 10.10
CA GLN A 702 -19.71 14.06 8.65
C GLN A 702 -20.28 12.84 7.94
N SER A 703 -21.07 13.05 6.90
CA SER A 703 -21.56 12.01 5.99
C SER A 703 -20.83 12.06 4.65
N TYR A 704 -20.57 10.90 4.07
CA TYR A 704 -19.96 10.77 2.75
C TYR A 704 -20.80 9.89 1.84
N TYR A 705 -21.16 10.38 0.64
CA TYR A 705 -21.87 9.60 -0.36
C TYR A 705 -20.91 9.02 -1.40
N ASP A 706 -20.81 7.71 -1.44
CA ASP A 706 -20.10 6.96 -2.48
C ASP A 706 -21.02 6.73 -3.70
N PHE A 707 -20.67 7.40 -4.82
CA PHE A 707 -21.44 7.29 -6.07
C PHE A 707 -21.31 5.88 -6.67
N GLU A 708 -20.14 5.27 -6.59
CA GLU A 708 -19.90 3.95 -7.15
C GLU A 708 -20.73 2.90 -6.43
N GLU A 709 -20.74 2.90 -5.11
CA GLU A 709 -21.46 1.93 -4.28
C GLU A 709 -22.94 2.31 -4.03
N LYS A 710 -23.36 3.53 -4.40
CA LYS A 710 -24.67 4.10 -4.08
C LYS A 710 -24.97 4.01 -2.58
N ALA A 711 -24.00 4.35 -1.77
CA ALA A 711 -24.04 4.21 -0.32
C ALA A 711 -23.64 5.49 0.40
N THR A 712 -24.21 5.75 1.58
CA THR A 712 -23.78 6.84 2.45
C THR A 712 -23.12 6.27 3.69
N ILE A 713 -21.97 6.82 4.08
CA ILE A 713 -21.20 6.40 5.23
C ILE A 713 -21.26 7.50 6.29
N TYR A 714 -21.61 7.14 7.51
CA TYR A 714 -21.71 8.02 8.68
C TYR A 714 -20.64 7.65 9.70
N GLY A 715 -20.15 8.63 10.46
CA GLY A 715 -19.35 8.35 11.66
C GLY A 715 -20.21 8.10 12.88
N ASN A 716 -19.58 7.67 13.98
CA ASN A 716 -20.19 7.40 15.26
C ASN A 716 -19.32 7.99 16.39
N THR A 717 -19.85 9.00 17.09
CA THR A 717 -19.14 9.73 18.15
C THR A 717 -18.86 8.90 19.40
N ASP A 718 -19.57 7.79 19.59
CA ASP A 718 -19.54 6.96 20.78
C ASP A 718 -18.53 5.81 20.71
N LEU A 719 -17.74 5.74 19.63
CA LEU A 719 -16.74 4.70 19.45
C LEU A 719 -15.68 4.69 20.56
N GLN A 720 -15.38 3.50 21.03
CA GLN A 720 -14.40 3.21 22.07
C GLN A 720 -13.13 2.60 21.49
N ASN A 721 -12.03 2.66 22.24
CA ASN A 721 -10.80 1.96 21.90
C ASN A 721 -11.01 0.44 21.94
N SER A 722 -10.43 -0.24 20.95
CA SER A 722 -10.32 -1.69 20.94
C SER A 722 -8.99 -2.13 21.55
N TYR A 723 -9.01 -3.05 22.50
CA TYR A 723 -7.81 -3.63 23.12
C TYR A 723 -7.58 -5.04 22.65
N LEU A 724 -6.30 -5.39 22.47
CA LEU A 724 -5.93 -6.68 21.91
C LEU A 724 -4.90 -7.40 22.79
N GLN A 725 -5.03 -8.72 22.85
CA GLN A 725 -4.01 -9.64 23.34
C GLN A 725 -3.50 -10.47 22.17
N ASN A 726 -2.18 -10.54 22.02
CA ASN A 726 -1.52 -11.22 20.91
C ASN A 726 -0.63 -12.33 21.45
N ILE A 727 -0.74 -13.53 20.88
CA ILE A 727 0.13 -14.68 21.15
C ILE A 727 0.63 -15.22 19.84
N ASP A 728 1.93 -15.42 19.71
CA ASP A 728 2.58 -15.99 18.53
C ASP A 728 3.57 -17.08 18.93
N LEU A 729 3.58 -18.17 18.15
CA LEU A 729 4.58 -19.23 18.24
C LEU A 729 5.10 -19.52 16.85
N ARG A 730 6.43 -19.47 16.64
CA ARG A 730 7.02 -19.65 15.31
C ARG A 730 8.29 -20.48 15.38
N TYR A 731 8.40 -21.52 14.57
CA TYR A 731 9.59 -22.30 14.34
C TYR A 731 10.23 -21.88 13.02
N GLU A 732 11.54 -21.63 13.05
CA GLU A 732 12.30 -21.13 11.91
C GLU A 732 13.54 -22.00 11.68
N ILE A 733 13.82 -22.32 10.41
CA ILE A 733 15.05 -23.00 9.97
C ILE A 733 15.68 -22.14 8.89
N PHE A 734 16.96 -21.88 9.05
CA PHE A 734 17.82 -21.17 8.11
C PHE A 734 18.94 -22.11 7.65
N PRO A 735 18.71 -22.99 6.68
CA PRO A 735 19.76 -23.78 6.07
C PRO A 735 20.79 -22.88 5.38
N GLU A 736 21.77 -23.50 4.74
CA GLU A 736 22.79 -22.79 3.95
C GLU A 736 22.20 -22.11 2.71
N ASN A 737 22.94 -21.19 2.10
CA ASN A 737 22.66 -20.58 0.80
C ASN A 737 21.40 -19.67 0.72
N GLY A 738 20.93 -19.11 1.83
CA GLY A 738 19.77 -18.23 1.86
C GLY A 738 18.43 -18.98 1.75
N ASP A 739 18.42 -20.28 2.02
CA ASP A 739 17.21 -21.07 2.21
C ASP A 739 16.52 -20.70 3.53
N MET A 740 15.22 -20.76 3.58
CA MET A 740 14.43 -20.45 4.78
C MET A 740 13.17 -21.32 4.81
N LEU A 741 12.87 -21.87 5.98
CA LEU A 741 11.60 -22.48 6.28
C LEU A 741 11.08 -21.87 7.57
N THR A 742 9.87 -21.33 7.55
CA THR A 742 9.21 -20.86 8.76
C THR A 742 7.81 -21.45 8.86
N PHE A 743 7.47 -21.91 10.05
CA PHE A 743 6.14 -22.39 10.39
C PHE A 743 5.70 -21.73 11.69
N GLY A 744 4.55 -21.07 11.69
CA GLY A 744 4.05 -20.35 12.86
C GLY A 744 2.55 -20.46 13.04
N GLY A 745 2.10 -20.25 14.28
CA GLY A 745 0.72 -20.07 14.64
C GLY A 745 0.54 -18.78 15.44
N PHE A 746 -0.62 -18.18 15.33
CA PHE A 746 -0.96 -17.00 16.09
C PHE A 746 -2.39 -17.08 16.65
N TYR A 747 -2.63 -16.38 17.74
CA TYR A 747 -3.92 -16.16 18.35
C TYR A 747 -4.03 -14.69 18.78
N LYS A 748 -5.17 -14.07 18.48
CA LYS A 748 -5.49 -12.69 18.84
C LYS A 748 -6.89 -12.63 19.43
N HIS A 749 -7.01 -11.97 20.57
CA HIS A 749 -8.31 -11.69 21.18
C HIS A 749 -8.52 -10.18 21.23
N PHE A 750 -9.68 -9.73 20.78
CA PHE A 750 -10.10 -8.34 20.70
C PHE A 750 -11.22 -8.09 21.71
N SER A 751 -11.13 -7.01 22.44
CA SER A 751 -12.23 -6.41 23.18
C SER A 751 -12.67 -5.14 22.45
N ASN A 752 -13.96 -4.98 22.20
CA ASN A 752 -14.57 -3.85 21.50
C ASN A 752 -13.97 -3.59 20.11
N PRO A 753 -13.85 -4.58 19.19
CA PRO A 753 -13.34 -4.35 17.84
C PRO A 753 -14.28 -3.40 17.09
N ILE A 754 -13.71 -2.48 16.30
CA ILE A 754 -14.47 -1.51 15.50
C ILE A 754 -14.65 -2.06 14.10
N GLU A 755 -15.89 -2.07 13.59
CA GLU A 755 -16.23 -2.45 12.23
C GLU A 755 -17.28 -1.52 11.62
N ALA A 756 -17.29 -1.44 10.27
CA ALA A 756 -18.36 -0.79 9.52
C ALA A 756 -19.45 -1.80 9.20
N HIS A 757 -20.70 -1.47 9.47
CA HIS A 757 -21.85 -2.30 9.17
C HIS A 757 -22.99 -1.51 8.52
N LEU A 758 -23.86 -2.23 7.83
CA LEU A 758 -25.09 -1.68 7.22
C LEU A 758 -26.07 -1.25 8.32
N THR A 759 -26.70 -0.09 8.13
CA THR A 759 -27.83 0.37 8.93
C THR A 759 -29.07 0.46 8.05
N GLU A 760 -30.24 0.25 8.63
CA GLU A 760 -31.50 0.36 7.92
C GLU A 760 -31.63 1.70 7.18
N ALA A 761 -31.91 1.64 5.87
CA ALA A 761 -32.12 2.81 5.04
C ALA A 761 -33.29 2.60 4.07
N GLY A 762 -34.22 3.55 4.05
CA GLY A 762 -35.41 3.46 3.22
C GLY A 762 -35.19 3.46 1.72
N SER A 763 -34.16 4.13 1.20
CA SER A 763 -33.97 4.30 -0.25
C SER A 763 -32.51 4.16 -0.74
N GLY A 764 -31.58 3.74 0.12
CA GLY A 764 -30.17 3.56 -0.20
C GLY A 764 -29.44 2.84 0.93
N ARG A 765 -28.24 2.36 0.68
CA ARG A 765 -27.41 1.75 1.69
C ARG A 765 -26.76 2.82 2.56
N ASN A 766 -26.87 2.66 3.87
CA ASN A 766 -26.16 3.48 4.85
C ASN A 766 -25.24 2.58 5.66
N TYR A 767 -24.00 3.02 5.85
CA TYR A 767 -23.02 2.35 6.70
C TYR A 767 -22.63 3.27 7.86
N THR A 768 -22.42 2.67 9.03
CA THR A 768 -21.85 3.34 10.19
C THR A 768 -20.77 2.47 10.83
N PHE A 769 -20.05 3.02 11.81
CA PHE A 769 -19.04 2.30 12.56
C PHE A 769 -19.55 2.02 13.97
N ASP A 770 -19.33 0.79 14.48
CA ASP A 770 -19.66 0.42 15.84
C ASP A 770 -18.61 -0.48 16.47
N ASN A 771 -18.61 -0.55 17.81
CA ASN A 771 -17.84 -1.51 18.55
C ASN A 771 -18.65 -2.81 18.70
N ALA A 772 -18.17 -3.91 18.13
CA ALA A 772 -18.67 -5.24 18.48
C ALA A 772 -18.21 -5.64 19.88
N GLU A 773 -18.80 -6.68 20.49
CA GLU A 773 -18.48 -7.11 21.84
C GLU A 773 -17.03 -7.64 21.93
N SER A 774 -16.71 -8.60 21.08
CA SER A 774 -15.39 -9.23 21.07
C SER A 774 -15.11 -9.88 19.72
N ALA A 775 -13.84 -10.15 19.47
CA ALA A 775 -13.46 -11.01 18.35
C ALA A 775 -12.23 -11.86 18.68
N GLU A 776 -12.15 -13.00 18.03
CA GLU A 776 -10.99 -13.88 18.07
C GLU A 776 -10.49 -14.10 16.65
N SER A 777 -9.16 -14.10 16.47
CA SER A 777 -8.54 -14.46 15.19
C SER A 777 -7.34 -15.37 15.44
N TYR A 778 -7.29 -16.50 14.79
CA TYR A 778 -6.18 -17.46 14.90
C TYR A 778 -5.87 -18.08 13.55
N GLY A 779 -4.64 -18.52 13.38
CA GLY A 779 -4.22 -19.11 12.13
C GLY A 779 -2.83 -19.69 12.17
N ILE A 780 -2.48 -20.34 11.07
CA ILE A 780 -1.15 -20.88 10.82
C ILE A 780 -0.55 -20.28 9.56
N GLU A 781 0.75 -20.02 9.60
CA GLU A 781 1.52 -19.48 8.49
C GLU A 781 2.68 -20.42 8.17
N LEU A 782 2.89 -20.73 6.89
CA LEU A 782 4.06 -21.45 6.39
C LEU A 782 4.73 -20.62 5.31
N GLU A 783 6.05 -20.47 5.42
CA GLU A 783 6.88 -19.83 4.40
C GLU A 783 8.06 -20.75 4.07
N ILE A 784 8.27 -21.00 2.80
CA ILE A 784 9.39 -21.78 2.28
C ILE A 784 10.09 -20.96 1.23
N ARG A 785 11.40 -20.81 1.39
CA ARG A 785 12.29 -20.32 0.35
C ARG A 785 13.36 -21.38 0.10
N LYS A 786 13.42 -21.88 -1.14
CA LYS A 786 14.36 -22.92 -1.53
C LYS A 786 15.12 -22.53 -2.78
N SER A 787 16.46 -22.49 -2.64
CA SER A 787 17.40 -22.38 -3.76
C SER A 787 17.87 -23.75 -4.19
N PHE A 788 17.97 -23.98 -5.49
CA PHE A 788 18.43 -25.23 -6.07
C PHE A 788 19.92 -25.25 -6.44
N ARG A 789 20.73 -24.42 -5.80
CA ARG A 789 22.19 -24.35 -6.03
C ARG A 789 22.92 -25.68 -5.82
N SER A 790 22.37 -26.59 -5.01
CA SER A 790 22.93 -27.92 -4.78
C SER A 790 23.04 -28.80 -6.04
N PHE A 791 22.31 -28.45 -7.12
CA PHE A 791 22.39 -29.14 -8.42
C PHE A 791 23.55 -28.70 -9.30
N GLU A 792 24.50 -27.93 -8.78
CA GLU A 792 25.66 -27.43 -9.55
C GLU A 792 26.54 -28.53 -10.15
N ASN A 793 26.68 -29.65 -9.44
CA ASN A 793 27.49 -30.81 -9.83
C ASN A 793 26.70 -31.93 -10.54
N SER A 794 25.44 -31.63 -10.94
CA SER A 794 24.55 -32.61 -11.57
C SER A 794 24.64 -32.60 -13.10
N ASP A 795 23.99 -33.58 -13.77
CA ASP A 795 23.88 -33.65 -15.22
C ASP A 795 23.29 -32.39 -15.86
N HIS A 796 23.56 -32.17 -17.13
CA HIS A 796 23.34 -30.92 -17.86
C HIS A 796 21.95 -30.31 -17.67
N VAL A 797 20.88 -31.11 -17.63
CA VAL A 797 19.49 -30.65 -17.47
C VAL A 797 19.23 -30.23 -16.02
N LEU A 798 19.68 -31.00 -15.03
CA LEU A 798 19.55 -30.68 -13.61
C LEU A 798 20.42 -29.50 -13.22
N ARG A 799 21.55 -29.28 -13.90
CA ARG A 799 22.42 -28.11 -13.70
C ARG A 799 21.74 -26.77 -14.02
N MET A 800 20.75 -26.77 -14.92
CA MET A 800 19.95 -25.57 -15.17
C MET A 800 19.13 -25.14 -13.94
N LEU A 801 18.70 -26.11 -13.10
CA LEU A 801 17.94 -25.84 -11.89
C LEU A 801 18.72 -25.06 -10.83
N ARG A 802 20.06 -25.07 -10.87
CA ARG A 802 20.91 -24.34 -9.91
C ARG A 802 20.60 -22.84 -9.83
N HIS A 803 20.06 -22.29 -10.92
CA HIS A 803 19.66 -20.89 -11.02
C HIS A 803 18.22 -20.62 -10.55
N MET A 804 17.51 -21.65 -10.10
CA MET A 804 16.13 -21.54 -9.66
C MET A 804 16.04 -21.28 -8.15
N VAL A 805 15.06 -20.44 -7.80
CA VAL A 805 14.61 -20.20 -6.42
C VAL A 805 13.10 -20.31 -6.40
N VAL A 806 12.56 -21.10 -5.49
CA VAL A 806 11.13 -21.20 -5.23
C VAL A 806 10.83 -20.51 -3.91
N VAL A 807 9.82 -19.66 -3.91
CA VAL A 807 9.24 -19.05 -2.72
C VAL A 807 7.78 -19.49 -2.64
N PHE A 808 7.39 -20.02 -1.51
CA PHE A 808 6.04 -20.52 -1.26
C PHE A 808 5.57 -20.02 0.10
N ASN A 809 4.42 -19.34 0.12
CA ASN A 809 3.82 -18.78 1.33
C ASN A 809 2.36 -19.17 1.39
N VAL A 810 1.92 -19.73 2.51
CA VAL A 810 0.51 -20.00 2.76
C VAL A 810 0.13 -19.57 4.17
N ALA A 811 -1.03 -18.96 4.30
CA ALA A 811 -1.67 -18.67 5.58
C ALA A 811 -3.10 -19.24 5.57
N LEU A 812 -3.45 -19.95 6.64
CA LEU A 812 -4.81 -20.41 6.91
C LEU A 812 -5.28 -19.69 8.17
N ILE A 813 -6.42 -19.01 8.07
CA ILE A 813 -6.88 -18.08 9.11
C ILE A 813 -8.35 -18.31 9.38
N LYS A 814 -8.74 -18.32 10.65
CA LYS A 814 -10.13 -18.29 11.08
C LYS A 814 -10.31 -17.14 12.06
N SER A 815 -11.38 -16.39 11.90
CA SER A 815 -11.82 -15.41 12.89
C SER A 815 -13.29 -15.62 13.24
N GLU A 816 -13.66 -15.14 14.41
CA GLU A 816 -15.02 -15.14 14.90
C GLU A 816 -15.24 -13.83 15.69
N LEU A 817 -16.21 -13.05 15.26
CA LEU A 817 -16.61 -11.79 15.91
C LEU A 817 -17.99 -12.01 16.52
N GLN A 818 -18.13 -11.60 17.78
CA GLN A 818 -19.40 -11.60 18.53
C GLN A 818 -19.97 -10.18 18.53
N THR A 819 -21.23 -10.04 18.20
CA THR A 819 -21.92 -8.76 18.22
C THR A 819 -23.18 -8.82 19.04
N ASN A 820 -23.50 -7.74 19.76
CA ASN A 820 -24.76 -7.56 20.49
C ASN A 820 -25.76 -6.69 19.71
N ASP A 821 -25.47 -6.36 18.44
CA ASP A 821 -26.37 -5.57 17.61
C ASP A 821 -27.66 -6.38 17.33
N PRO A 822 -28.85 -5.92 17.76
CA PRO A 822 -30.11 -6.61 17.52
C PRO A 822 -30.51 -6.67 16.03
N ASN A 823 -29.84 -5.84 15.18
CA ASN A 823 -30.04 -5.83 13.75
C ASN A 823 -28.99 -6.67 13.00
N ALA A 824 -28.04 -7.27 13.71
CA ALA A 824 -27.08 -8.16 13.09
C ALA A 824 -27.77 -9.39 12.51
N ARG A 825 -27.28 -9.85 11.35
CA ARG A 825 -27.78 -11.08 10.71
C ARG A 825 -27.44 -12.34 11.49
N GLU A 826 -26.28 -12.35 12.12
CA GLU A 826 -25.71 -13.45 12.88
C GLU A 826 -25.07 -12.90 14.15
N GLU A 827 -25.25 -13.61 15.28
CA GLU A 827 -24.59 -13.25 16.56
C GLU A 827 -23.07 -13.43 16.47
N ALA A 828 -22.62 -14.39 15.65
CA ALA A 828 -21.20 -14.69 15.44
C ALA A 828 -20.88 -14.87 13.95
N ARG A 829 -19.85 -14.22 13.47
CA ARG A 829 -19.42 -14.27 12.06
C ARG A 829 -17.92 -14.04 11.90
N PRO A 830 -17.33 -14.34 10.74
CA PRO A 830 -15.96 -13.91 10.43
C PRO A 830 -15.82 -12.38 10.48
N MET A 831 -14.64 -11.90 10.86
CA MET A 831 -14.32 -10.46 10.81
C MET A 831 -14.32 -9.95 9.37
N GLN A 832 -14.71 -8.69 9.19
CA GLN A 832 -14.65 -7.99 7.89
C GLN A 832 -13.22 -8.02 7.32
N GLY A 833 -13.08 -8.26 6.01
CA GLY A 833 -11.79 -8.33 5.31
C GLY A 833 -11.02 -9.63 5.50
N GLN A 834 -11.41 -10.49 6.44
CA GLN A 834 -10.72 -11.75 6.71
C GLN A 834 -10.98 -12.79 5.63
N SER A 835 -9.90 -13.34 5.08
CA SER A 835 -9.91 -14.45 4.13
C SER A 835 -9.45 -15.72 4.82
N PRO A 836 -10.13 -16.88 4.61
CA PRO A 836 -9.78 -18.15 5.27
C PRO A 836 -8.44 -18.71 4.80
N TYR A 837 -7.99 -18.36 3.60
CA TYR A 837 -6.68 -18.75 3.11
C TYR A 837 -6.07 -17.68 2.19
N ILE A 838 -4.74 -17.62 2.22
CA ILE A 838 -3.92 -16.76 1.37
C ILE A 838 -2.76 -17.61 0.88
N LEU A 839 -2.53 -17.66 -0.43
CA LEU A 839 -1.42 -18.40 -1.03
C LEU A 839 -0.65 -17.49 -1.98
N ASN A 840 0.67 -17.41 -1.76
CA ASN A 840 1.61 -16.74 -2.66
C ASN A 840 2.70 -17.72 -3.07
N THR A 841 2.97 -17.84 -4.36
CA THR A 841 4.07 -18.66 -4.89
C THR A 841 4.86 -17.88 -5.90
N GLY A 842 6.19 -17.92 -5.79
CA GLY A 842 7.12 -17.30 -6.72
C GLY A 842 8.13 -18.33 -7.24
N LEU A 843 8.29 -18.38 -8.56
CA LEU A 843 9.33 -19.15 -9.22
C LEU A 843 10.27 -18.16 -9.89
N PHE A 844 11.56 -18.20 -9.49
CA PHE A 844 12.59 -17.29 -10.00
C PHE A 844 13.68 -18.12 -10.67
N TYR A 845 14.02 -17.78 -11.90
CA TYR A 845 15.20 -18.25 -12.59
C TYR A 845 16.15 -17.06 -12.79
N ASP A 846 17.32 -17.10 -12.18
CA ASP A 846 18.31 -16.02 -12.22
C ASP A 846 19.65 -16.56 -12.67
N ASN A 847 19.96 -16.38 -13.96
CA ASN A 847 21.21 -16.80 -14.55
C ASN A 847 22.11 -15.59 -14.84
N PRO A 848 23.06 -15.29 -13.96
CA PRO A 848 23.97 -14.15 -14.09
C PRO A 848 24.85 -14.21 -15.34
N ASP A 849 25.21 -15.44 -15.80
CA ASP A 849 26.08 -15.63 -16.96
C ASP A 849 25.39 -15.20 -18.26
N MET A 850 24.14 -15.53 -18.35
CA MET A 850 23.29 -15.09 -19.45
C MET A 850 22.76 -13.67 -19.25
N GLY A 851 22.91 -13.10 -18.06
CA GLY A 851 22.23 -11.86 -17.69
C GLY A 851 20.70 -11.95 -17.83
N LEU A 852 20.15 -13.15 -17.62
CA LEU A 852 18.73 -13.45 -17.81
C LEU A 852 18.08 -13.79 -16.48
N MET A 853 17.01 -13.05 -16.16
CA MET A 853 16.15 -13.35 -15.02
C MET A 853 14.71 -13.48 -15.49
N ILE A 854 14.04 -14.55 -15.07
CA ILE A 854 12.61 -14.79 -15.32
C ILE A 854 11.96 -15.01 -13.96
N SER A 855 10.82 -14.39 -13.73
CA SER A 855 9.98 -14.64 -12.55
C SER A 855 8.54 -14.93 -12.94
N VAL A 856 7.94 -15.90 -12.29
CA VAL A 856 6.53 -16.22 -12.37
C VAL A 856 5.97 -16.15 -10.97
N LEU A 857 4.98 -15.30 -10.77
CA LEU A 857 4.36 -15.05 -9.48
C LEU A 857 2.89 -15.43 -9.55
N TYR A 858 2.43 -16.18 -8.57
CA TYR A 858 1.05 -16.61 -8.42
C TYR A 858 0.52 -16.17 -7.06
N ASN A 859 -0.68 -15.63 -7.04
CA ASN A 859 -1.40 -15.24 -5.83
C ASN A 859 -2.85 -15.69 -5.93
N ILE A 860 -3.40 -16.20 -4.82
CA ILE A 860 -4.83 -16.43 -4.62
C ILE A 860 -5.21 -16.10 -3.19
N ILE A 861 -6.37 -15.48 -3.04
CA ILE A 861 -6.97 -15.09 -1.77
C ILE A 861 -8.34 -15.74 -1.72
N GLY A 862 -8.71 -16.37 -0.60
CA GLY A 862 -10.04 -16.93 -0.38
C GLY A 862 -11.13 -15.86 -0.32
N GLU A 863 -12.37 -16.30 -0.27
CA GLU A 863 -13.52 -15.40 -0.10
C GLU A 863 -13.41 -14.57 1.18
N ARG A 864 -13.95 -13.33 1.16
CA ARG A 864 -13.95 -12.45 2.33
C ARG A 864 -15.14 -11.50 2.32
N ILE A 865 -15.63 -11.18 3.52
CA ILE A 865 -16.68 -10.17 3.70
C ILE A 865 -16.11 -8.80 3.39
N MET A 866 -16.65 -8.11 2.39
CA MET A 866 -16.26 -6.74 2.04
C MET A 866 -17.13 -5.73 2.78
N PHE A 867 -18.45 -6.00 2.83
CA PHE A 867 -19.41 -5.18 3.55
C PHE A 867 -20.28 -6.09 4.43
N VAL A 868 -20.40 -5.70 5.69
CA VAL A 868 -21.21 -6.41 6.66
C VAL A 868 -22.66 -6.00 6.43
N GLY A 869 -23.51 -6.99 6.16
CA GLY A 869 -24.95 -6.81 6.04
C GLY A 869 -25.65 -6.87 7.41
N ASP A 870 -26.95 -6.66 7.39
CA ASP A 870 -27.84 -6.76 8.55
C ASP A 870 -28.82 -7.95 8.42
N LYS A 871 -29.86 -7.97 9.26
CA LYS A 871 -30.89 -9.02 9.24
C LYS A 871 -31.65 -9.11 7.90
N ASP A 872 -31.75 -7.97 7.18
CA ASP A 872 -32.56 -7.86 5.95
C ASP A 872 -31.68 -8.01 4.69
N GLU A 873 -30.42 -7.55 4.74
CA GLU A 873 -29.47 -7.65 3.64
C GLU A 873 -28.28 -8.58 3.97
N PRO A 874 -27.98 -9.59 3.13
CA PRO A 874 -26.80 -10.45 3.33
C PRO A 874 -25.47 -9.68 3.19
N HIS A 875 -24.41 -10.26 3.76
CA HIS A 875 -23.05 -9.76 3.57
C HIS A 875 -22.65 -9.74 2.10
N ILE A 876 -21.95 -8.71 1.68
CA ILE A 876 -21.30 -8.67 0.37
C ILE A 876 -19.92 -9.31 0.49
N ILE A 877 -19.71 -10.40 -0.27
CA ILE A 877 -18.52 -11.24 -0.23
C ILE A 877 -17.74 -11.09 -1.54
N GLN A 878 -16.45 -10.78 -1.43
CA GLN A 878 -15.54 -10.85 -2.57
C GLN A 878 -15.11 -12.28 -2.84
N MET A 879 -15.27 -12.73 -4.08
CA MET A 879 -14.95 -14.09 -4.52
C MET A 879 -13.44 -14.27 -4.77
N PRO A 880 -12.91 -15.49 -4.61
CA PRO A 880 -11.51 -15.82 -4.88
C PRO A 880 -11.12 -15.53 -6.33
N ARG A 881 -9.88 -15.05 -6.52
CA ARG A 881 -9.34 -14.76 -7.84
C ARG A 881 -7.90 -15.24 -7.96
N ASN A 882 -7.57 -15.92 -9.07
CA ASN A 882 -6.20 -16.33 -9.39
C ASN A 882 -5.48 -15.21 -10.15
N LEU A 883 -4.32 -14.82 -9.66
CA LEU A 883 -3.49 -13.78 -10.27
C LEU A 883 -2.14 -14.38 -10.64
N ILE A 884 -1.74 -14.24 -11.92
CA ILE A 884 -0.41 -14.66 -12.40
C ILE A 884 0.25 -13.49 -13.09
N ASP A 885 1.47 -13.18 -12.63
CA ASP A 885 2.37 -12.20 -13.23
C ASP A 885 3.64 -12.90 -13.74
N ILE A 886 4.13 -12.49 -14.92
CA ILE A 886 5.36 -13.00 -15.53
C ILE A 886 6.28 -11.83 -15.84
N THR A 887 7.54 -11.93 -15.42
CA THR A 887 8.56 -10.91 -15.65
C THR A 887 9.79 -11.52 -16.30
N LEU A 888 10.37 -10.82 -17.26
CA LEU A 888 11.64 -11.14 -17.90
C LEU A 888 12.55 -9.91 -17.84
N ASN A 889 13.74 -10.08 -17.29
CA ASN A 889 14.80 -9.08 -17.32
C ASN A 889 16.01 -9.65 -18.06
N LYS A 890 16.51 -8.95 -19.04
CA LYS A 890 17.67 -9.34 -19.84
C LYS A 890 18.70 -8.23 -19.86
N ARG A 891 19.88 -8.51 -19.30
CA ARG A 891 21.01 -7.59 -19.36
C ARG A 891 21.66 -7.70 -20.74
N LEU A 892 21.83 -6.57 -21.40
CA LEU A 892 22.44 -6.40 -22.70
C LEU A 892 23.76 -5.62 -22.50
N GLY A 893 24.87 -6.36 -22.37
CA GLY A 893 26.15 -5.78 -22.01
C GLY A 893 26.23 -5.34 -20.55
N GLU A 894 27.06 -4.34 -20.25
CA GLU A 894 27.33 -3.91 -18.86
C GLU A 894 26.32 -2.88 -18.33
N TYR A 895 25.78 -2.05 -19.22
CA TYR A 895 25.04 -0.86 -18.85
C TYR A 895 23.51 -0.96 -19.08
N VAL A 896 23.09 -1.82 -20.01
CA VAL A 896 21.70 -1.83 -20.50
C VAL A 896 20.95 -3.05 -19.99
N THR A 897 19.74 -2.85 -19.49
CA THR A 897 18.81 -3.92 -19.09
C THR A 897 17.48 -3.71 -19.80
N LEU A 898 17.05 -4.74 -20.54
CA LEU A 898 15.70 -4.82 -21.10
C LEU A 898 14.78 -5.53 -20.08
N LYS A 899 13.59 -4.97 -19.88
CA LYS A 899 12.55 -5.53 -19.01
C LYS A 899 11.29 -5.76 -19.83
N ALA A 900 10.70 -6.93 -19.72
CA ALA A 900 9.40 -7.23 -20.31
C ALA A 900 8.51 -7.92 -19.28
N GLY A 901 7.20 -7.76 -19.37
CA GLY A 901 6.31 -8.44 -18.46
C GLY A 901 4.86 -8.46 -18.84
N ILE A 902 4.19 -9.41 -18.25
CA ILE A 902 2.74 -9.62 -18.35
C ILE A 902 2.19 -9.59 -16.93
N LYS A 903 1.20 -8.74 -16.71
CA LYS A 903 0.49 -8.62 -15.43
C LYS A 903 -0.93 -9.11 -15.59
N ASP A 904 -1.40 -9.88 -14.61
CA ASP A 904 -2.74 -10.45 -14.59
C ASP A 904 -3.04 -11.26 -15.88
N LEU A 905 -2.22 -12.29 -16.11
CA LEU A 905 -2.26 -13.10 -17.33
C LEU A 905 -3.65 -13.69 -17.61
N PHE A 906 -4.37 -14.10 -16.56
CA PHE A 906 -5.67 -14.74 -16.72
C PHE A 906 -6.83 -13.76 -16.85
N ASN A 907 -6.63 -12.50 -16.46
CA ASN A 907 -7.67 -11.47 -16.48
C ASN A 907 -9.01 -11.96 -15.91
N GLN A 908 -8.95 -12.73 -14.81
CA GLN A 908 -10.16 -13.19 -14.16
C GLN A 908 -10.95 -12.01 -13.59
N PRO A 909 -12.28 -12.05 -13.62
CA PRO A 909 -13.08 -10.96 -13.08
C PRO A 909 -12.86 -10.82 -11.56
N VAL A 910 -12.99 -9.60 -11.07
CA VAL A 910 -13.26 -9.31 -9.68
C VAL A 910 -14.77 -9.40 -9.51
N GLU A 911 -15.22 -10.27 -8.62
CA GLU A 911 -16.64 -10.52 -8.37
C GLU A 911 -16.97 -10.28 -6.91
N MET A 912 -18.06 -9.57 -6.66
CA MET A 912 -18.69 -9.44 -5.36
C MET A 912 -20.09 -10.05 -5.41
N MET A 913 -20.39 -10.85 -4.42
CA MET A 913 -21.61 -11.63 -4.33
C MET A 913 -22.30 -11.37 -3.00
N GLN A 914 -23.62 -11.34 -3.06
CA GLN A 914 -24.49 -11.37 -1.90
C GLN A 914 -25.17 -12.75 -1.88
N ASN A 915 -24.95 -13.54 -0.82
CA ASN A 915 -25.41 -14.90 -0.75
C ASN A 915 -26.58 -15.04 0.22
N GLU A 916 -27.77 -15.29 -0.30
CA GLU A 916 -28.96 -15.53 0.50
C GLU A 916 -29.09 -17.05 0.79
N ARG A 917 -29.33 -17.39 2.06
CA ARG A 917 -29.73 -18.74 2.46
C ARG A 917 -31.26 -18.74 2.67
N ILE A 918 -31.94 -19.53 1.87
CA ILE A 918 -33.39 -19.54 1.84
C ILE A 918 -33.88 -20.92 2.23
N GLN A 919 -34.81 -20.97 3.16
CA GLN A 919 -35.61 -22.17 3.41
C GLN A 919 -36.79 -22.19 2.43
N LEU A 920 -36.75 -23.10 1.46
CA LEU A 920 -37.84 -23.27 0.50
C LEU A 920 -39.12 -23.77 1.19
N VAL A 921 -38.98 -24.49 2.32
CA VAL A 921 -40.08 -24.93 3.17
C VAL A 921 -39.80 -24.47 4.59
N PRO A 922 -40.60 -23.55 5.16
CA PRO A 922 -40.41 -23.04 6.51
C PRO A 922 -40.32 -24.17 7.55
N GLY A 923 -39.26 -24.17 8.36
CA GLY A 923 -39.05 -25.17 9.43
C GLY A 923 -38.43 -26.52 9.00
N VAL A 924 -38.08 -26.70 7.72
CA VAL A 924 -37.38 -27.88 7.21
C VAL A 924 -35.94 -27.52 6.85
N SER A 925 -34.97 -27.90 7.68
CA SER A 925 -33.55 -27.56 7.51
C SER A 925 -32.98 -28.07 6.18
N ASP A 926 -33.40 -29.25 5.72
CA ASP A 926 -32.95 -29.87 4.47
C ASP A 926 -33.45 -29.14 3.20
N SER A 927 -34.34 -28.13 3.35
CA SER A 927 -34.82 -27.28 2.26
C SER A 927 -34.04 -25.98 2.08
N GLU A 928 -32.93 -25.79 2.82
CA GLU A 928 -32.09 -24.62 2.68
C GLU A 928 -31.33 -24.64 1.36
N VAL A 929 -31.51 -23.60 0.57
CA VAL A 929 -30.86 -23.40 -0.73
C VAL A 929 -30.10 -22.09 -0.70
N LYS A 930 -28.84 -22.12 -1.15
CA LYS A 930 -28.03 -20.92 -1.34
C LYS A 930 -28.36 -20.28 -2.68
N ARG A 931 -28.74 -19.00 -2.67
CA ARG A 931 -28.92 -18.19 -3.86
C ARG A 931 -27.84 -17.15 -3.95
N GLU A 932 -27.10 -17.15 -5.06
CA GLU A 932 -25.99 -16.24 -5.31
C GLU A 932 -26.45 -15.04 -6.13
N GLN A 933 -26.28 -13.85 -5.57
CA GLN A 933 -26.68 -12.58 -6.19
C GLN A 933 -25.41 -11.76 -6.44
N ARG A 934 -25.11 -11.49 -7.71
CA ARG A 934 -23.92 -10.74 -8.10
C ARG A 934 -24.14 -9.25 -7.90
N THR A 935 -23.44 -8.64 -6.92
CA THR A 935 -23.54 -7.20 -6.64
C THR A 935 -22.57 -6.39 -7.48
N GLN A 936 -21.41 -6.96 -7.84
CA GLN A 936 -20.41 -6.29 -8.68
C GLN A 936 -19.61 -7.29 -9.50
N ILE A 937 -19.30 -6.96 -10.76
CA ILE A 937 -18.32 -7.70 -11.56
C ILE A 937 -17.61 -6.77 -12.54
N TYR A 938 -16.30 -6.92 -12.65
CA TYR A 938 -15.47 -6.27 -13.68
C TYR A 938 -14.18 -7.04 -13.95
N LYS A 939 -13.58 -6.81 -15.12
CA LYS A 939 -12.25 -7.35 -15.48
C LYS A 939 -11.18 -6.26 -15.41
N PRO A 940 -10.08 -6.45 -14.66
CA PRO A 940 -9.01 -5.46 -14.54
C PRO A 940 -8.20 -5.20 -15.82
N SER A 941 -8.25 -6.10 -16.80
CA SER A 941 -7.48 -6.16 -18.04
C SER A 941 -6.03 -6.62 -17.85
N THR A 942 -5.57 -7.51 -18.76
CA THR A 942 -4.17 -7.92 -18.83
C THR A 942 -3.29 -6.76 -19.29
N GLY A 943 -2.21 -6.52 -18.57
CA GLY A 943 -1.20 -5.51 -18.90
C GLY A 943 0.08 -6.13 -19.45
N PHE A 944 0.63 -5.54 -20.52
CA PHE A 944 1.95 -5.87 -21.08
C PHE A 944 2.85 -4.66 -20.90
N MET A 945 4.09 -4.88 -20.45
CA MET A 945 5.06 -3.81 -20.25
C MET A 945 6.37 -4.14 -20.97
N LEU A 946 6.98 -3.12 -21.57
CA LEU A 946 8.32 -3.16 -22.10
C LEU A 946 9.10 -1.96 -21.56
N GLY A 947 10.27 -2.21 -20.99
CA GLY A 947 11.11 -1.18 -20.39
C GLY A 947 12.57 -1.35 -20.72
N LEU A 948 13.29 -0.25 -20.70
CA LEU A 948 14.73 -0.16 -20.85
C LEU A 948 15.30 0.60 -19.66
N SER A 949 16.35 0.08 -19.05
CA SER A 949 17.13 0.84 -18.06
C SER A 949 18.60 0.84 -18.41
N VAL A 950 19.23 1.98 -18.19
CA VAL A 950 20.66 2.21 -18.42
C VAL A 950 21.28 2.65 -17.11
N ASN A 951 22.35 1.98 -16.68
CA ASN A 951 23.10 2.26 -15.46
C ASN A 951 24.53 2.60 -15.84
N PHE A 952 25.03 3.75 -15.35
CA PHE A 952 26.38 4.27 -15.60
C PHE A 952 27.21 4.33 -14.32
#